data_7c9ae67ca865c4f992b56c83c3634129
#
_entry.id   7c9ae67ca865c4f992b56c83c3634129
#
_cell.length_a   1.000
_cell.length_b   1.000
_cell.length_c   1.000
_cell.angle_alpha   90.00
_cell.angle_beta   90.00
_cell.angle_gamma   90.00
#
_symmetry.space_group_name_H-M   'P 1'
#
loop_
_entity.id
_entity.type
_entity.pdbx_description
1 polymer ?
#
loop_
_entity_poly.entity_id
_entity_poly.type
_entity_poly.pdbx_seq_one_letter_code
_entity_poly.pdbx_strand_id
1 'polypeptide(L)'
;MSHSSGPLSAPRSLLRVGALLRALVGVLSLGPLASLAGQEPQDSLAAQADSLVADSLALELAPDSVEADTIFYNLPSFEGEVPDGWGTGVWSWDQSGIMAAGANTLAELVAEIPGLIVLAAGDYGTPSAISAFGSGGGGVRVFRDGFEIFPLEGGVVDLARIGLAGIRRVRLERGMGQLRLELWSHVYDDGRPYSLVEAGTGDLGTNIFRGTFADPTALGGSVGVGLERADTRGPGGREKGNRTGNWLRYQMHRGDDVGLALDFRRMRTESDLPDFASPITRTDWTLRGRMRLAEGLVGEAYTGKSSHDVDDQRDAYELEGGSRSQQGLRLGFSRSGLWARGEYRRFSGDDLPANRIDLTGGAIWQGIGGLSADLVRGSWSGNSTSSTRMRAWTEPLLGVLSLFGSRESGTYGSRTMPLLDAVLLPDSTDGEAAEPPETEDGVTAVPLFGITDRRATRLGAALSWRGVSLSGAVLEVESDSLIPLGIEPDRGSPFLAGAKRSGWEVWGRIPTFWEHLSLEGSLQQWEEPGPYLPEQIYRGALVFHKTYLETGNFELWWKLGVRGNSPMSVHILAEEDEDGLRPLETVPFYQNWYGRIQIRIVTVQIFIGWDNFIRRRNLQNFPGRVLPITRTWYGLRWTMWN
;
A
#
# COMPACT_ATOMS: atom_id res chain seq x y z
N MET A 1 55.46 36.87 31.60
CA MET A 1 54.80 35.59 31.35
C MET A 1 53.63 35.88 30.44
N SER A 2 53.80 35.71 29.15
CA SER A 2 52.86 36.02 28.06
C SER A 2 52.20 34.75 27.58
N HIS A 3 50.88 34.69 27.65
CA HIS A 3 50.11 33.63 26.99
C HIS A 3 49.54 34.17 25.67
N SER A 4 50.02 33.61 24.58
CA SER A 4 49.48 33.80 23.23
C SER A 4 48.31 32.88 23.00
N SER A 5 47.16 33.45 22.69
CA SER A 5 45.96 32.74 22.22
C SER A 5 46.01 32.64 20.70
N GLY A 6 46.13 31.42 20.16
CA GLY A 6 45.98 31.13 18.74
C GLY A 6 44.48 31.05 18.31
N PRO A 7 44.17 31.31 17.04
CA PRO A 7 42.78 31.31 16.57
C PRO A 7 42.25 29.91 16.36
N LEU A 8 41.07 29.63 16.91
CA LEU A 8 40.28 28.43 16.66
C LEU A 8 39.78 28.42 15.21
N SER A 9 40.20 27.43 14.44
CA SER A 9 39.68 27.15 13.11
C SER A 9 38.28 26.56 13.21
N ALA A 10 37.28 27.25 12.67
CA ALA A 10 35.92 26.74 12.58
C ALA A 10 35.85 25.53 11.62
N PRO A 11 35.08 24.47 11.95
CA PRO A 11 34.98 23.28 11.11
C PRO A 11 34.28 23.59 9.78
N ARG A 12 34.87 23.13 8.69
CA ARG A 12 34.38 23.28 7.31
C ARG A 12 32.94 22.73 7.05
N SER A 13 32.33 22.08 8.02
CA SER A 13 30.96 21.50 7.95
C SER A 13 29.83 22.55 7.93
N LEU A 14 30.03 23.74 8.51
CA LEU A 14 28.99 24.77 8.57
C LEU A 14 28.72 25.47 7.23
N LEU A 15 29.68 25.50 6.32
CA LEU A 15 29.51 26.11 4.99
C LEU A 15 28.67 25.24 4.04
N ARG A 16 28.67 23.92 4.21
CA ARG A 16 27.83 22.98 3.41
C ARG A 16 26.37 22.99 3.84
N VAL A 17 26.06 23.21 5.10
CA VAL A 17 24.69 23.32 5.63
C VAL A 17 23.96 24.53 5.04
N GLY A 18 24.64 25.65 4.86
CA GLY A 18 24.05 26.86 4.26
C GLY A 18 23.62 26.71 2.79
N ALA A 19 24.33 25.89 2.01
CA ALA A 19 24.02 25.63 0.60
C ALA A 19 22.83 24.66 0.46
N LEU A 20 22.77 23.64 1.30
CA LEU A 20 21.65 22.68 1.32
C LEU A 20 20.35 23.30 1.83
N LEU A 21 20.41 24.16 2.85
CA LEU A 21 19.23 24.91 3.31
C LEU A 21 18.68 25.86 2.23
N ARG A 22 19.55 26.49 1.44
CA ARG A 22 19.11 27.34 0.31
C ARG A 22 18.50 26.53 -0.82
N ALA A 23 18.97 25.32 -1.10
CA ALA A 23 18.38 24.42 -2.06
C ALA A 23 17.00 23.90 -1.57
N LEU A 24 16.87 23.60 -0.28
CA LEU A 24 15.61 23.13 0.32
C LEU A 24 14.52 24.23 0.33
N VAL A 25 14.89 25.47 0.63
CA VAL A 25 14.00 26.62 0.61
C VAL A 25 13.57 26.97 -0.83
N GLY A 26 14.45 26.79 -1.82
CA GLY A 26 14.13 26.96 -3.23
C GLY A 26 13.10 25.94 -3.78
N VAL A 27 13.13 24.71 -3.28
CA VAL A 27 12.18 23.65 -3.66
C VAL A 27 10.81 23.82 -2.99
N LEU A 28 10.75 24.40 -1.82
CA LEU A 28 9.51 24.66 -1.07
C LEU A 28 8.75 25.92 -1.57
N SER A 29 9.40 26.78 -2.37
CA SER A 29 8.82 28.03 -2.87
C SER A 29 8.34 27.99 -4.32
N LEU A 30 8.36 26.83 -4.99
CA LEU A 30 7.77 26.68 -6.33
C LEU A 30 6.24 26.78 -6.24
N GLY A 31 5.75 27.99 -6.40
CA GLY A 31 4.36 28.30 -6.71
C GLY A 31 3.95 27.71 -8.09
N PRO A 32 2.67 27.79 -8.46
CA PRO A 32 2.15 27.11 -9.64
C PRO A 32 2.90 27.52 -10.91
N LEU A 33 3.54 26.57 -11.57
CA LEU A 33 4.14 26.76 -12.89
C LEU A 33 3.04 27.10 -13.89
N ALA A 34 3.06 28.37 -14.32
CA ALA A 34 2.26 28.85 -15.42
C ALA A 34 2.65 28.13 -16.73
N SER A 35 1.64 27.84 -17.53
CA SER A 35 1.72 27.24 -18.85
C SER A 35 2.77 27.90 -19.73
N LEU A 36 3.76 27.16 -20.18
CA LEU A 36 4.62 27.51 -21.30
C LEU A 36 3.97 27.02 -22.60
N ALA A 37 3.41 27.96 -23.32
CA ALA A 37 2.96 27.78 -24.69
C ALA A 37 4.18 27.77 -25.63
N GLY A 38 4.09 26.96 -26.66
CA GLY A 38 5.00 26.57 -27.70
C GLY A 38 6.05 27.57 -28.22
N GLN A 39 7.22 26.99 -28.45
CA GLN A 39 8.15 27.42 -29.49
C GLN A 39 8.68 26.19 -30.23
N GLU A 40 8.65 26.25 -31.55
CA GLU A 40 9.17 25.22 -32.44
C GLU A 40 10.68 25.03 -32.29
N PRO A 41 11.22 23.80 -32.39
CA PRO A 41 12.64 23.58 -32.30
C PRO A 41 13.35 23.84 -33.61
N GLN A 42 14.38 24.69 -33.59
CA GLN A 42 15.34 24.84 -34.66
C GLN A 42 16.41 23.70 -34.63
N ASP A 43 16.72 23.24 -35.85
CA ASP A 43 17.67 22.18 -36.17
C ASP A 43 19.14 22.50 -35.79
N SER A 44 19.53 22.30 -34.53
CA SER A 44 20.94 22.40 -34.15
C SER A 44 21.40 21.36 -33.09
N LEU A 45 20.58 20.36 -32.77
CA LEU A 45 20.88 19.37 -31.71
C LEU A 45 21.62 18.10 -32.17
N ALA A 46 21.76 17.88 -33.46
CA ALA A 46 22.41 16.67 -33.98
C ALA A 46 23.94 16.64 -33.82
N ALA A 47 24.58 17.79 -33.75
CA ALA A 47 26.06 17.86 -33.64
C ALA A 47 26.59 17.82 -32.20
N GLN A 48 25.73 18.00 -31.19
CA GLN A 48 26.14 17.94 -29.78
C GLN A 48 25.93 16.54 -29.14
N ALA A 49 25.09 15.69 -29.73
CA ALA A 49 24.84 14.36 -29.20
C ALA A 49 26.04 13.41 -29.34
N ASP A 50 26.83 13.53 -30.42
CA ASP A 50 28.00 12.67 -30.65
C ASP A 50 29.19 12.97 -29.71
N SER A 51 29.30 14.18 -29.18
CA SER A 51 30.39 14.52 -28.26
C SER A 51 30.11 14.06 -26.81
N LEU A 52 28.83 14.02 -26.41
CA LEU A 52 28.45 13.58 -25.05
C LEU A 52 28.50 12.04 -24.90
N VAL A 53 28.32 11.30 -25.97
CA VAL A 53 28.46 9.83 -25.95
C VAL A 53 29.93 9.40 -25.86
N ALA A 54 30.85 10.16 -26.46
CA ALA A 54 32.28 9.87 -26.41
C ALA A 54 32.87 10.16 -25.03
N ASP A 55 32.43 11.21 -24.34
CA ASP A 55 32.90 11.56 -22.99
C ASP A 55 32.37 10.62 -21.91
N SER A 56 31.13 10.08 -22.07
CA SER A 56 30.61 9.10 -21.10
C SER A 56 31.27 7.72 -21.21
N LEU A 57 31.78 7.33 -22.40
CA LEU A 57 32.54 6.12 -22.59
C LEU A 57 34.00 6.23 -22.11
N ALA A 58 34.55 7.45 -22.05
CA ALA A 58 35.90 7.69 -21.54
C ALA A 58 35.97 7.68 -19.99
N LEU A 59 34.87 7.93 -19.30
CA LEU A 59 34.79 7.87 -17.83
C LEU A 59 34.75 6.42 -17.28
N GLU A 60 34.43 5.44 -18.09
CA GLU A 60 34.38 4.02 -17.70
C GLU A 60 35.74 3.30 -17.70
N LEU A 61 36.81 3.97 -18.16
CA LEU A 61 38.16 3.41 -18.25
C LEU A 61 39.17 3.96 -17.22
N ALA A 62 38.69 4.70 -16.22
CA ALA A 62 39.57 5.08 -15.09
C ALA A 62 39.79 3.83 -14.21
N PRO A 63 41.07 3.50 -13.85
CA PRO A 63 41.33 2.35 -12.99
C PRO A 63 40.68 2.58 -11.63
N ASP A 64 39.97 1.55 -11.15
CA ASP A 64 39.36 1.48 -9.83
C ASP A 64 40.27 2.09 -8.76
N SER A 65 39.94 3.27 -8.29
CA SER A 65 40.44 3.72 -7.03
C SER A 65 39.93 2.73 -5.98
N VAL A 66 40.82 2.13 -5.22
CA VAL A 66 40.48 1.25 -4.10
C VAL A 66 39.50 2.02 -3.21
N GLU A 67 38.22 1.78 -3.38
CA GLU A 67 37.17 2.32 -2.50
C GLU A 67 37.47 1.76 -1.11
N ALA A 68 37.83 2.66 -0.19
CA ALA A 68 37.80 2.29 1.21
C ALA A 68 36.39 1.80 1.51
N ASP A 69 36.21 0.56 1.98
CA ASP A 69 34.96 -0.01 2.41
C ASP A 69 34.27 0.95 3.40
N THR A 70 33.46 1.84 2.87
CA THR A 70 32.69 2.77 3.69
C THR A 70 31.51 1.99 4.24
N ILE A 71 31.55 1.66 5.51
CA ILE A 71 30.48 0.93 6.18
C ILE A 71 29.27 1.87 6.31
N PHE A 72 28.16 1.50 5.68
CA PHE A 72 26.89 2.20 5.80
C PHE A 72 26.03 1.53 6.85
N TYR A 73 25.49 2.36 7.71
CA TYR A 73 24.66 1.89 8.81
C TYR A 73 23.19 2.19 8.54
N ASN A 74 22.37 1.24 8.86
CA ASN A 74 20.90 1.38 8.84
C ASN A 74 20.37 1.11 10.25
N LEU A 75 19.10 1.46 10.48
CA LEU A 75 18.42 1.06 11.71
C LEU A 75 18.48 -0.47 11.85
N PRO A 76 18.82 -1.03 13.03
CA PRO A 76 18.77 -2.47 13.26
C PRO A 76 17.46 -3.07 12.77
N SER A 77 17.50 -4.19 12.03
CA SER A 77 16.31 -4.83 11.48
C SER A 77 15.63 -5.75 12.51
N PHE A 78 14.31 -5.85 12.43
CA PHE A 78 13.58 -6.92 13.08
C PHE A 78 13.60 -8.13 12.16
N GLU A 79 14.27 -9.19 12.60
CA GLU A 79 14.39 -10.43 11.85
C GLU A 79 13.24 -11.40 12.18
N GLY A 80 13.06 -12.39 11.33
CA GLY A 80 12.04 -13.43 11.47
C GLY A 80 10.70 -13.01 10.90
N GLU A 81 10.32 -13.67 9.83
CA GLU A 81 9.07 -13.44 9.12
C GLU A 81 8.51 -14.76 8.59
N VAL A 82 7.19 -14.81 8.42
CA VAL A 82 6.54 -15.89 7.67
C VAL A 82 7.01 -15.80 6.21
N PRO A 83 7.46 -16.89 5.58
CA PRO A 83 7.95 -16.85 4.20
C PRO A 83 6.84 -16.48 3.21
N ASP A 84 7.24 -15.83 2.13
CA ASP A 84 6.36 -15.51 1.03
C ASP A 84 5.85 -16.80 0.36
N GLY A 85 4.59 -16.79 -0.04
CA GLY A 85 3.98 -17.88 -0.75
C GLY A 85 2.46 -17.87 -0.73
N TRP A 86 1.88 -18.51 -1.72
CA TRP A 86 0.43 -18.64 -1.80
C TRP A 86 -0.13 -19.45 -0.61
N GLY A 87 0.56 -20.50 -0.18
CA GLY A 87 0.19 -21.32 0.98
C GLY A 87 0.16 -20.54 2.28
N THR A 88 1.18 -19.74 2.53
CA THR A 88 1.27 -18.86 3.72
C THR A 88 0.38 -17.64 3.65
N GLY A 89 -0.08 -17.27 2.44
CA GLY A 89 -0.87 -16.07 2.20
C GLY A 89 -0.07 -14.77 2.28
N VAL A 90 1.22 -14.82 1.98
CA VAL A 90 2.14 -13.69 2.08
C VAL A 90 2.78 -13.38 0.73
N TRP A 91 2.79 -12.12 0.33
CA TRP A 91 3.45 -11.61 -0.86
C TRP A 91 4.31 -10.42 -0.52
N SER A 92 5.51 -10.37 -1.09
CA SER A 92 6.40 -9.22 -0.97
C SER A 92 6.86 -8.74 -2.34
N TRP A 93 7.04 -7.45 -2.44
CA TRP A 93 7.70 -6.79 -3.56
C TRP A 93 8.85 -5.98 -3.00
N ASP A 94 10.05 -6.24 -3.48
CA ASP A 94 11.19 -5.35 -3.34
C ASP A 94 11.07 -4.16 -4.31
N GLN A 95 12.02 -3.26 -4.31
CA GLN A 95 12.02 -2.11 -5.20
C GLN A 95 11.93 -2.53 -6.68
N SER A 96 12.65 -3.57 -7.09
CA SER A 96 12.62 -4.08 -8.45
C SER A 96 11.27 -4.67 -8.80
N GLY A 97 10.64 -5.40 -7.90
CA GLY A 97 9.30 -5.96 -8.04
C GLY A 97 8.21 -4.89 -8.10
N ILE A 98 8.30 -3.82 -7.28
CA ILE A 98 7.39 -2.66 -7.35
C ILE A 98 7.49 -2.00 -8.72
N MET A 99 8.71 -1.84 -9.23
CA MET A 99 8.95 -1.27 -10.54
C MET A 99 8.44 -2.19 -11.67
N ALA A 100 8.73 -3.49 -11.60
CA ALA A 100 8.30 -4.48 -12.60
C ALA A 100 6.79 -4.67 -12.66
N ALA A 101 6.08 -4.49 -11.55
CA ALA A 101 4.61 -4.52 -11.52
C ALA A 101 3.98 -3.41 -12.39
N GLY A 102 4.71 -2.32 -12.66
CA GLY A 102 4.22 -1.19 -13.44
C GLY A 102 3.02 -0.48 -12.79
N ALA A 103 2.89 -0.60 -11.47
CA ALA A 103 1.82 0.00 -10.69
C ALA A 103 2.11 1.47 -10.41
N ASN A 104 1.13 2.33 -10.68
CA ASN A 104 1.22 3.76 -10.38
C ASN A 104 0.74 4.09 -8.96
N THR A 105 -0.09 3.23 -8.39
CA THR A 105 -0.65 3.38 -7.04
C THR A 105 -0.45 2.12 -6.21
N LEU A 106 -0.55 2.27 -4.89
CA LEU A 106 -0.50 1.12 -4.00
C LEU A 106 -1.68 0.16 -4.24
N ALA A 107 -2.85 0.69 -4.54
CA ALA A 107 -4.02 -0.11 -4.88
C ALA A 107 -3.79 -0.98 -6.13
N GLU A 108 -3.17 -0.42 -7.18
CA GLU A 108 -2.80 -1.18 -8.38
C GLU A 108 -1.78 -2.28 -8.08
N LEU A 109 -0.80 -2.01 -7.22
CA LEU A 109 0.20 -3.00 -6.82
C LEU A 109 -0.44 -4.19 -6.10
N VAL A 110 -1.26 -3.93 -5.11
CA VAL A 110 -1.91 -5.00 -4.32
C VAL A 110 -3.01 -5.72 -5.10
N ALA A 111 -3.61 -5.09 -6.11
CA ALA A 111 -4.54 -5.74 -7.04
C ALA A 111 -3.92 -6.93 -7.80
N GLU A 112 -2.61 -7.07 -7.76
CA GLU A 112 -1.88 -8.21 -8.29
C GLU A 112 -2.05 -9.49 -7.45
N ILE A 113 -2.60 -9.41 -6.24
CA ILE A 113 -2.77 -10.57 -5.34
C ILE A 113 -4.08 -11.30 -5.63
N PRO A 114 -4.07 -12.64 -5.73
CA PRO A 114 -5.28 -13.43 -5.91
C PRO A 114 -6.30 -13.21 -4.79
N GLY A 115 -7.60 -13.12 -5.14
CA GLY A 115 -8.69 -12.98 -4.19
C GLY A 115 -8.81 -11.61 -3.52
N LEU A 116 -8.03 -10.61 -3.95
CA LEU A 116 -8.24 -9.22 -3.57
C LEU A 116 -9.16 -8.50 -4.55
N ILE A 117 -10.07 -7.70 -4.02
CA ILE A 117 -10.94 -6.79 -4.75
C ILE A 117 -10.47 -5.37 -4.46
N VAL A 118 -10.23 -4.61 -5.51
CA VAL A 118 -9.96 -3.18 -5.42
C VAL A 118 -11.23 -2.43 -5.77
N LEU A 119 -11.65 -1.58 -4.85
CA LEU A 119 -12.76 -0.64 -5.01
C LEU A 119 -12.17 0.74 -5.21
N ALA A 120 -12.44 1.38 -6.33
CA ALA A 120 -11.97 2.72 -6.64
C ALA A 120 -13.15 3.60 -7.02
N ALA A 121 -13.35 4.66 -6.26
CA ALA A 121 -14.44 5.59 -6.46
C ALA A 121 -14.27 6.49 -7.72
N GLY A 122 -13.25 6.25 -8.51
CA GLY A 122 -12.93 6.98 -9.73
C GLY A 122 -11.47 6.84 -10.12
N ASP A 123 -10.92 7.88 -10.73
CA ASP A 123 -9.52 7.96 -11.17
C ASP A 123 -8.61 8.59 -10.09
N TYR A 124 -7.41 9.05 -10.44
CA TYR A 124 -6.48 9.67 -9.49
C TYR A 124 -7.15 10.80 -8.69
N GLY A 125 -6.86 10.83 -7.39
CA GLY A 125 -7.44 11.81 -6.47
C GLY A 125 -8.70 11.35 -5.76
N THR A 126 -9.36 10.26 -6.23
CA THR A 126 -10.52 9.67 -5.56
C THR A 126 -10.12 8.59 -4.57
N PRO A 127 -10.96 8.28 -3.57
CA PRO A 127 -10.69 7.23 -2.61
C PRO A 127 -10.58 5.84 -3.26
N SER A 128 -9.69 5.00 -2.71
CA SER A 128 -9.58 3.60 -3.09
C SER A 128 -9.32 2.71 -1.88
N ALA A 129 -9.99 1.57 -1.85
CA ALA A 129 -9.88 0.58 -0.80
C ALA A 129 -9.66 -0.83 -1.37
N ILE A 130 -9.27 -1.75 -0.52
CA ILE A 130 -9.19 -3.18 -0.83
C ILE A 130 -10.05 -3.96 0.14
N SER A 131 -10.65 -5.03 -0.36
CA SER A 131 -11.35 -6.03 0.43
C SER A 131 -10.88 -7.43 0.03
N ALA A 132 -10.91 -8.35 0.95
CA ALA A 132 -10.72 -9.78 0.71
C ALA A 132 -11.65 -10.58 1.60
N PHE A 133 -12.13 -11.71 1.10
CA PHE A 133 -12.99 -12.63 1.85
C PHE A 133 -14.23 -11.95 2.46
N GLY A 134 -14.76 -10.92 1.79
CA GLY A 134 -15.91 -10.15 2.27
C GLY A 134 -15.65 -9.34 3.55
N SER A 135 -14.41 -8.95 3.80
CA SER A 135 -14.11 -8.06 4.92
C SER A 135 -14.53 -6.63 4.60
N GLY A 136 -15.24 -6.01 5.52
CA GLY A 136 -15.59 -4.59 5.51
C GLY A 136 -14.60 -3.73 6.29
N GLY A 137 -15.10 -2.69 6.94
CA GLY A 137 -14.33 -1.83 7.82
C GLY A 137 -13.60 -2.61 8.91
N GLY A 138 -12.39 -2.18 9.27
CA GLY A 138 -11.50 -2.93 10.16
C GLY A 138 -10.80 -4.13 9.52
N GLY A 139 -11.16 -4.50 8.29
CA GLY A 139 -10.59 -5.64 7.59
C GLY A 139 -9.18 -5.40 7.03
N VAL A 140 -8.65 -4.19 7.09
CA VAL A 140 -7.32 -3.84 6.55
C VAL A 140 -6.53 -2.99 7.54
N ARG A 141 -5.29 -3.41 7.81
CA ARG A 141 -4.32 -2.61 8.57
C ARG A 141 -3.13 -2.27 7.68
N VAL A 142 -2.71 -1.04 7.70
CA VAL A 142 -1.58 -0.55 6.91
C VAL A 142 -0.50 0.01 7.84
N PHE A 143 0.73 -0.36 7.58
CA PHE A 143 1.89 0.08 8.36
C PHE A 143 2.96 0.65 7.45
N ARG A 144 3.65 1.67 7.93
CA ARG A 144 4.88 2.16 7.30
C ARG A 144 6.01 2.16 8.31
N ASP A 145 7.04 1.39 8.05
CA ASP A 145 8.15 1.18 8.97
C ASP A 145 7.69 0.83 10.40
N GLY A 146 6.52 0.18 10.52
CA GLY A 146 5.90 -0.19 11.78
C GLY A 146 4.98 0.86 12.40
N PHE A 147 4.94 2.09 11.92
CA PHE A 147 3.92 3.07 12.29
C PHE A 147 2.60 2.72 11.62
N GLU A 148 1.53 2.54 12.39
CA GLU A 148 0.21 2.20 11.85
C GLU A 148 -0.44 3.43 11.21
N ILE A 149 -0.79 3.30 9.94
CA ILE A 149 -1.50 4.32 9.19
C ILE A 149 -2.99 4.06 9.42
N PHE A 150 -3.59 4.82 10.34
CA PHE A 150 -5.01 4.71 10.61
C PHE A 150 -5.86 5.37 9.53
N PRO A 151 -7.08 4.86 9.29
CA PRO A 151 -8.09 5.60 8.56
C PRO A 151 -8.31 6.95 9.22
N LEU A 152 -8.33 8.02 8.46
CA LEU A 152 -8.72 9.33 8.94
C LEU A 152 -10.23 9.52 8.83
N GLU A 153 -10.81 8.77 7.91
CA GLU A 153 -12.22 8.72 7.58
C GLU A 153 -12.62 7.25 7.40
N GLY A 154 -13.82 6.89 7.78
CA GLY A 154 -14.37 5.57 7.54
C GLY A 154 -13.64 4.39 8.18
N GLY A 155 -13.93 3.20 7.68
CA GLY A 155 -13.48 1.92 8.25
C GLY A 155 -12.17 1.36 7.68
N VAL A 156 -11.65 1.93 6.60
CA VAL A 156 -10.41 1.49 5.95
C VAL A 156 -9.51 2.64 5.57
N VAL A 157 -8.23 2.33 5.41
CA VAL A 157 -7.25 3.30 4.93
C VAL A 157 -7.47 3.53 3.44
N ASP A 158 -7.62 4.79 3.04
CA ASP A 158 -7.64 5.17 1.63
C ASP A 158 -6.24 4.99 1.01
N LEU A 159 -6.11 4.00 0.13
CA LEU A 159 -4.85 3.67 -0.53
C LEU A 159 -4.40 4.72 -1.56
N ALA A 160 -5.32 5.56 -2.05
CA ALA A 160 -4.97 6.65 -2.94
C ALA A 160 -4.07 7.70 -2.25
N ARG A 161 -4.14 7.78 -0.91
CA ARG A 161 -3.33 8.70 -0.10
C ARG A 161 -2.02 8.11 0.40
N ILE A 162 -1.64 6.92 -0.08
CA ILE A 162 -0.37 6.29 0.24
C ILE A 162 0.51 6.25 -1.00
N GLY A 163 1.57 7.05 -0.97
CA GLY A 163 2.51 7.12 -2.08
C GLY A 163 3.50 5.96 -2.10
N LEU A 164 3.95 5.60 -3.31
CA LEU A 164 4.99 4.60 -3.54
C LEU A 164 6.40 5.20 -3.62
N ALA A 165 6.54 6.52 -3.73
CA ALA A 165 7.85 7.17 -3.77
C ALA A 165 8.63 6.92 -2.46
N GLY A 166 9.89 6.52 -2.59
CA GLY A 166 10.76 6.19 -1.46
C GLY A 166 10.36 4.92 -0.68
N ILE A 167 9.55 4.05 -1.25
CA ILE A 167 9.25 2.72 -0.72
C ILE A 167 10.18 1.71 -1.36
N ARG A 168 10.90 0.96 -0.52
CA ARG A 168 11.80 -0.12 -0.93
C ARG A 168 11.11 -1.47 -1.00
N ARG A 169 10.24 -1.75 -0.04
CA ARG A 169 9.55 -3.03 0.06
C ARG A 169 8.10 -2.83 0.45
N VAL A 170 7.23 -3.58 -0.18
CA VAL A 170 5.83 -3.74 0.20
C VAL A 170 5.60 -5.20 0.51
N ARG A 171 4.91 -5.50 1.61
CA ARG A 171 4.51 -6.85 1.98
C ARG A 171 3.04 -6.84 2.33
N LEU A 172 2.31 -7.80 1.80
CA LEU A 172 0.92 -8.03 2.16
C LEU A 172 0.75 -9.43 2.71
N GLU A 173 0.15 -9.52 3.89
CA GLU A 173 -0.36 -10.75 4.48
C GLU A 173 -1.88 -10.79 4.27
N ARG A 174 -2.32 -11.70 3.43
CA ARG A 174 -3.74 -11.91 3.11
C ARG A 174 -4.38 -12.81 4.19
N GLY A 175 -4.60 -12.25 5.37
CA GLY A 175 -5.39 -12.91 6.40
C GLY A 175 -6.88 -12.90 6.04
N MET A 176 -7.59 -13.95 6.39
CA MET A 176 -9.02 -14.06 6.12
C MET A 176 -9.85 -13.23 7.12
N GLY A 177 -9.38 -13.04 8.34
CA GLY A 177 -9.96 -12.12 9.31
C GLY A 177 -9.57 -10.67 9.03
N GLN A 178 -8.30 -10.43 8.74
CA GLN A 178 -7.77 -9.09 8.52
C GLN A 178 -6.54 -9.13 7.60
N LEU A 179 -6.51 -8.26 6.60
CA LEU A 179 -5.33 -7.98 5.77
C LEU A 179 -4.32 -7.14 6.54
N ARG A 180 -3.04 -7.44 6.37
CA ARG A 180 -1.96 -6.62 6.89
C ARG A 180 -1.04 -6.20 5.76
N LEU A 181 -0.93 -4.90 5.54
CA LEU A 181 -0.08 -4.30 4.52
C LEU A 181 1.06 -3.55 5.20
N GLU A 182 2.28 -3.92 4.91
CA GLU A 182 3.48 -3.30 5.45
C GLU A 182 4.31 -2.66 4.34
N LEU A 183 4.75 -1.44 4.58
CA LEU A 183 5.58 -0.64 3.69
C LEU A 183 6.89 -0.31 4.41
N TRP A 184 8.01 -0.56 3.76
CA TRP A 184 9.32 -0.15 4.26
C TRP A 184 9.91 0.92 3.37
N SER A 185 10.37 1.96 4.01
CA SER A 185 11.08 3.05 3.35
C SER A 185 12.47 2.61 2.91
N HIS A 186 13.06 3.39 2.02
CA HIS A 186 14.39 3.14 1.47
C HIS A 186 15.45 2.96 2.57
N VAL A 187 16.36 2.04 2.33
CA VAL A 187 17.52 1.70 3.16
C VAL A 187 18.77 1.88 2.28
N TYR A 188 19.85 2.30 2.85
CA TYR A 188 21.10 2.58 2.13
C TYR A 188 21.97 1.33 2.12
N ASP A 189 22.21 0.79 0.93
CA ASP A 189 23.08 -0.37 0.71
C ASP A 189 24.40 0.04 0.03
N ASP A 190 24.46 1.27 -0.47
CA ASP A 190 25.61 1.84 -1.20
C ASP A 190 25.92 3.23 -0.64
N GLY A 191 27.18 3.61 -0.70
CA GLY A 191 27.69 4.90 -0.21
C GLY A 191 27.47 6.06 -1.13
N ARG A 192 27.11 5.80 -2.33
CA ARG A 192 26.90 6.84 -3.33
C ARG A 192 25.53 7.46 -3.17
N PRO A 193 25.42 8.78 -3.32
CA PRO A 193 24.11 9.40 -3.46
C PRO A 193 23.32 8.77 -4.59
N TYR A 194 22.03 8.56 -4.33
CA TYR A 194 21.11 7.89 -5.23
C TYR A 194 20.03 8.86 -5.69
N SER A 195 19.74 8.86 -6.97
CA SER A 195 18.63 9.60 -7.55
C SER A 195 17.77 8.67 -8.41
N LEU A 196 16.46 8.77 -8.25
CA LEU A 196 15.48 8.11 -9.11
C LEU A 196 14.53 9.17 -9.66
N VAL A 197 14.43 9.25 -10.97
CA VAL A 197 13.44 10.10 -11.65
C VAL A 197 12.55 9.22 -12.53
N GLU A 198 11.26 9.33 -12.34
CA GLU A 198 10.26 8.70 -13.17
C GLU A 198 9.36 9.77 -13.77
N ALA A 199 9.17 9.74 -15.08
CA ALA A 199 8.26 10.61 -15.79
C ALA A 199 7.46 9.82 -16.81
N GLY A 200 6.15 10.03 -16.83
CA GLY A 200 5.25 9.33 -17.74
C GLY A 200 4.05 10.19 -18.11
N THR A 201 3.46 9.83 -19.23
CA THR A 201 2.22 10.45 -19.72
C THR A 201 1.31 9.38 -20.31
N GLY A 202 0.07 9.73 -20.58
CA GLY A 202 -0.88 8.76 -21.12
C GLY A 202 -2.21 9.36 -21.56
N ASP A 203 -3.13 8.46 -21.85
CA ASP A 203 -4.51 8.80 -22.21
C ASP A 203 -5.18 9.64 -21.12
N LEU A 204 -6.23 10.35 -21.48
CA LEU A 204 -6.99 11.24 -20.60
C LEU A 204 -6.16 12.40 -20.02
N GLY A 205 -5.06 12.76 -20.66
CA GLY A 205 -4.13 13.78 -20.17
C GLY A 205 -3.44 13.36 -18.87
N THR A 206 -3.28 12.06 -18.68
CA THR A 206 -2.56 11.52 -17.53
C THR A 206 -1.10 11.93 -17.55
N ASN A 207 -0.60 12.44 -16.42
CA ASN A 207 0.82 12.70 -16.20
C ASN A 207 1.24 12.05 -14.89
N ILE A 208 2.42 11.43 -14.90
CA ILE A 208 3.00 10.76 -13.75
C ILE A 208 4.40 11.31 -13.58
N PHE A 209 4.73 11.70 -12.36
CA PHE A 209 6.07 12.10 -11.98
C PHE A 209 6.42 11.55 -10.61
N ARG A 210 7.62 10.99 -10.46
CA ARG A 210 8.23 10.64 -9.18
C ARG A 210 9.70 11.02 -9.21
N GLY A 211 10.14 11.70 -8.17
CA GLY A 211 11.54 12.01 -7.92
C GLY A 211 11.93 11.55 -6.53
N THR A 212 13.07 10.90 -6.41
CA THR A 212 13.66 10.50 -5.13
C THR A 212 15.14 10.84 -5.18
N PHE A 213 15.62 11.47 -4.13
CA PHE A 213 17.05 11.65 -3.87
C PHE A 213 17.38 11.11 -2.48
N ALA A 214 18.47 10.42 -2.36
CA ALA A 214 18.96 9.90 -1.09
C ALA A 214 20.47 9.99 -1.02
N ASP A 215 20.98 10.47 0.11
CA ASP A 215 22.40 10.57 0.41
C ASP A 215 22.67 9.88 1.76
N PRO A 216 23.45 8.80 1.77
CA PRO A 216 23.74 8.03 2.98
C PRO A 216 24.65 8.72 3.96
N THR A 217 25.35 9.81 3.55
CA THR A 217 26.39 10.49 4.33
C THR A 217 26.08 11.94 4.64
N ALA A 218 24.92 12.44 4.24
CA ALA A 218 24.56 13.84 4.42
C ALA A 218 24.31 14.19 5.89
N LEU A 219 24.80 15.36 6.31
CA LEU A 219 24.54 15.95 7.62
C LEU A 219 24.95 15.08 8.83
N GLY A 220 25.95 14.20 8.66
CA GLY A 220 26.39 13.27 9.70
C GLY A 220 25.45 12.08 9.93
N GLY A 221 24.59 11.82 8.99
CA GLY A 221 23.63 10.72 8.95
C GLY A 221 23.26 10.41 7.51
N SER A 222 22.04 9.99 7.26
CA SER A 222 21.50 9.79 5.93
C SER A 222 20.24 10.63 5.71
N VAL A 223 20.09 11.18 4.51
CA VAL A 223 18.95 12.01 4.10
C VAL A 223 18.27 11.38 2.89
N GLY A 224 16.96 11.29 2.90
CA GLY A 224 16.15 10.95 1.73
C GLY A 224 15.04 11.98 1.56
N VAL A 225 14.79 12.38 0.32
CA VAL A 225 13.68 13.26 -0.05
C VAL A 225 13.00 12.74 -1.30
N GLY A 226 11.72 12.99 -1.45
CA GLY A 226 11.02 12.62 -2.66
C GLY A 226 9.76 13.42 -2.89
N LEU A 227 9.38 13.44 -4.17
CA LEU A 227 8.19 14.07 -4.69
C LEU A 227 7.46 13.06 -5.57
N GLU A 228 6.15 13.11 -5.55
CA GLU A 228 5.32 12.36 -6.50
C GLU A 228 4.11 13.17 -6.92
N ARG A 229 3.72 12.99 -8.17
CA ARG A 229 2.52 13.57 -8.74
C ARG A 229 1.89 12.60 -9.72
N ALA A 230 0.58 12.49 -9.67
CA ALA A 230 -0.21 11.85 -10.72
C ALA A 230 -1.46 12.68 -10.92
N ASP A 231 -1.73 13.07 -12.16
CA ASP A 231 -2.91 13.83 -12.53
C ASP A 231 -3.57 13.25 -13.78
N THR A 232 -4.87 13.47 -13.90
CA THR A 232 -5.69 13.06 -15.03
C THR A 232 -6.80 14.08 -15.27
N ARG A 233 -7.31 14.12 -16.49
CA ARG A 233 -8.54 14.87 -16.83
C ARG A 233 -9.79 14.00 -16.68
N GLY A 234 -9.61 12.70 -16.44
CA GLY A 234 -10.69 11.73 -16.29
C GLY A 234 -11.52 11.50 -17.57
N PRO A 235 -12.48 10.59 -17.50
CA PRO A 235 -13.39 10.30 -18.59
C PRO A 235 -14.17 11.56 -19.05
N GLY A 236 -14.16 11.80 -20.36
CA GLY A 236 -14.85 12.99 -20.94
C GLY A 236 -14.25 14.34 -20.57
N GLY A 237 -13.11 14.38 -19.86
CA GLY A 237 -12.44 15.62 -19.44
C GLY A 237 -13.18 16.39 -18.33
N ARG A 238 -14.12 15.74 -17.63
CA ARG A 238 -14.99 16.33 -16.60
C ARG A 238 -14.73 15.82 -15.19
N GLU A 239 -13.93 14.77 -15.06
CA GLU A 239 -13.61 14.12 -13.78
C GLU A 239 -12.12 14.26 -13.51
N LYS A 240 -11.66 15.50 -13.41
CA LYS A 240 -10.25 15.76 -13.11
C LYS A 240 -9.92 15.21 -11.73
N GLY A 241 -8.75 14.63 -11.64
CA GLY A 241 -8.21 14.19 -10.37
C GLY A 241 -6.71 14.36 -10.33
N ASN A 242 -6.21 14.62 -9.14
CA ASN A 242 -4.79 14.79 -8.94
C ASN A 242 -4.36 14.25 -7.57
N ARG A 243 -3.13 13.79 -7.52
CA ARG A 243 -2.45 13.37 -6.32
C ARG A 243 -1.04 13.94 -6.33
N THR A 244 -0.69 14.66 -5.28
CA THR A 244 0.65 15.25 -5.12
C THR A 244 1.17 14.92 -3.73
N GLY A 245 2.38 14.35 -3.67
CA GLY A 245 3.02 13.95 -2.43
C GLY A 245 4.46 14.42 -2.31
N ASN A 246 4.90 14.62 -1.09
CA ASN A 246 6.30 14.81 -0.76
C ASN A 246 6.66 14.07 0.52
N TRP A 247 7.94 13.73 0.66
CA TRP A 247 8.45 13.10 1.87
C TRP A 247 9.88 13.51 2.12
N LEU A 248 10.25 13.46 3.40
CA LEU A 248 11.58 13.69 3.91
C LEU A 248 11.88 12.61 4.96
N ARG A 249 13.07 12.02 4.90
CA ARG A 249 13.60 11.13 5.93
C ARG A 249 15.00 11.55 6.31
N TYR A 250 15.27 11.57 7.60
CA TYR A 250 16.59 11.77 8.15
C TYR A 250 16.91 10.67 9.15
N GLN A 251 18.10 10.07 9.06
CA GLN A 251 18.53 9.02 9.97
C GLN A 251 19.92 9.34 10.51
N MET A 252 20.13 9.09 11.79
CA MET A 252 21.43 9.10 12.46
C MET A 252 21.71 7.72 13.02
N HIS A 253 22.95 7.29 12.92
CA HIS A 253 23.39 5.98 13.34
C HIS A 253 24.66 6.07 14.20
N ARG A 254 24.75 5.16 15.16
CA ARG A 254 25.98 4.88 15.89
C ARG A 254 26.29 3.40 15.73
N GLY A 255 27.09 3.08 14.69
CA GLY A 255 27.30 1.70 14.29
C GLY A 255 26.01 1.03 13.87
N ASP A 256 25.99 -0.29 13.89
CA ASP A 256 24.81 -1.13 13.62
C ASP A 256 23.85 -1.26 14.80
N ASP A 257 24.23 -0.72 15.95
CA ASP A 257 23.56 -1.03 17.21
C ASP A 257 22.46 -0.04 17.54
N VAL A 258 22.62 1.23 17.19
CA VAL A 258 21.67 2.29 17.57
C VAL A 258 21.41 3.22 16.40
N GLY A 259 20.15 3.55 16.16
CA GLY A 259 19.76 4.54 15.17
C GLY A 259 18.53 5.32 15.58
N LEU A 260 18.46 6.55 15.09
CA LEU A 260 17.32 7.45 15.21
C LEU A 260 16.85 7.83 13.82
N ALA A 261 15.54 7.81 13.56
CA ALA A 261 14.97 8.22 12.28
C ALA A 261 13.81 9.20 12.51
N LEU A 262 13.79 10.24 11.68
CA LEU A 262 12.70 11.19 11.53
C LEU A 262 12.13 11.02 10.13
N ASP A 263 10.84 10.77 10.02
CA ASP A 263 10.11 10.69 8.76
C ASP A 263 9.01 11.75 8.73
N PHE A 264 8.87 12.42 7.61
CA PHE A 264 7.78 13.35 7.31
C PHE A 264 7.20 13.01 5.95
N ARG A 265 5.87 12.99 5.83
CA ARG A 265 5.17 12.77 4.56
C ARG A 265 3.93 13.63 4.49
N ARG A 266 3.68 14.17 3.32
CA ARG A 266 2.46 14.90 3.00
C ARG A 266 1.92 14.40 1.68
N MET A 267 0.62 14.13 1.62
CA MET A 267 -0.10 13.72 0.42
C MET A 267 -1.37 14.55 0.31
N ARG A 268 -1.52 15.24 -0.80
CA ARG A 268 -2.73 15.96 -1.20
C ARG A 268 -3.41 15.21 -2.33
N THR A 269 -4.69 14.96 -2.17
CA THR A 269 -5.56 14.39 -3.20
C THR A 269 -6.65 15.39 -3.53
N GLU A 270 -7.02 15.48 -4.80
CA GLU A 270 -8.00 16.42 -5.32
C GLU A 270 -8.81 15.76 -6.42
N SER A 271 -10.13 15.92 -6.38
CA SER A 271 -11.06 15.37 -7.36
C SER A 271 -12.19 16.35 -7.62
N ASP A 272 -12.60 16.45 -8.88
CA ASP A 272 -13.77 17.26 -9.28
C ASP A 272 -15.10 16.52 -9.04
N LEU A 273 -15.06 15.26 -8.58
CA LEU A 273 -16.26 14.48 -8.31
C LEU A 273 -17.04 15.06 -7.11
N PRO A 274 -18.34 15.35 -7.27
CA PRO A 274 -19.12 16.05 -6.24
C PRO A 274 -19.34 15.21 -4.98
N ASP A 275 -19.32 13.88 -5.10
CA ASP A 275 -19.64 12.96 -4.01
C ASP A 275 -18.48 12.73 -3.03
N PHE A 276 -17.33 13.35 -3.25
CA PHE A 276 -16.18 13.21 -2.38
C PHE A 276 -15.65 14.56 -1.92
N ALA A 277 -15.34 14.67 -0.64
CA ALA A 277 -14.68 15.85 -0.10
C ALA A 277 -13.33 16.06 -0.81
N SER A 278 -13.04 17.28 -1.20
CA SER A 278 -11.84 17.62 -1.99
C SER A 278 -11.56 19.13 -1.90
N PRO A 279 -10.28 19.56 -1.87
CA PRO A 279 -9.11 18.67 -1.72
C PRO A 279 -8.86 18.23 -0.29
N ILE A 280 -8.24 17.08 -0.12
CA ILE A 280 -7.84 16.55 1.18
C ILE A 280 -6.33 16.41 1.25
N THR A 281 -5.75 16.92 2.33
CA THR A 281 -4.30 16.80 2.60
C THR A 281 -4.07 15.94 3.84
N ARG A 282 -3.35 14.83 3.68
CA ARG A 282 -2.87 14.01 4.78
C ARG A 282 -1.41 14.34 5.07
N THR A 283 -1.07 14.54 6.34
CA THR A 283 0.31 14.73 6.81
C THR A 283 0.63 13.72 7.91
N ASP A 284 1.69 12.97 7.74
CA ASP A 284 2.20 12.01 8.72
C ASP A 284 3.64 12.38 9.08
N TRP A 285 3.98 12.38 10.37
CA TRP A 285 5.37 12.43 10.83
C TRP A 285 5.61 11.39 11.90
N THR A 286 6.83 10.84 11.92
CA THR A 286 7.24 9.87 12.93
C THR A 286 8.68 10.12 13.35
N LEU A 287 8.95 9.98 14.65
CA LEU A 287 10.28 9.92 15.23
C LEU A 287 10.43 8.56 15.89
N ARG A 288 11.49 7.84 15.56
CA ARG A 288 11.76 6.50 16.12
C ARG A 288 13.21 6.36 16.51
N GLY A 289 13.45 5.72 17.65
CA GLY A 289 14.77 5.26 18.08
C GLY A 289 14.75 3.74 18.14
N ARG A 290 15.77 3.10 17.55
CA ARG A 290 15.90 1.65 17.52
C ARG A 290 17.30 1.26 17.94
N MET A 291 17.41 0.19 18.75
CA MET A 291 18.72 -0.33 19.15
C MET A 291 18.72 -1.86 19.26
N ARG A 292 19.89 -2.42 18.99
CA ARG A 292 20.21 -3.82 19.27
C ARG A 292 20.55 -3.94 20.75
N LEU A 293 19.73 -4.65 21.50
CA LEU A 293 19.89 -4.86 22.95
C LEU A 293 20.84 -6.03 23.26
N ALA A 294 20.79 -7.05 22.40
CA ALA A 294 21.65 -8.23 22.43
C ALA A 294 21.63 -8.88 21.04
N GLU A 295 22.44 -9.94 20.84
CA GLU A 295 22.38 -10.76 19.64
C GLU A 295 20.96 -11.30 19.43
N GLY A 296 20.37 -11.00 18.27
CA GLY A 296 18.99 -11.38 17.93
C GLY A 296 17.90 -10.60 18.66
N LEU A 297 18.21 -9.64 19.54
CA LEU A 297 17.25 -8.87 20.31
C LEU A 297 17.32 -7.37 19.93
N VAL A 298 16.24 -6.85 19.36
CA VAL A 298 16.12 -5.44 18.92
C VAL A 298 14.95 -4.78 19.64
N GLY A 299 15.19 -3.58 20.17
CA GLY A 299 14.16 -2.71 20.77
C GLY A 299 13.93 -1.44 19.95
N GLU A 300 12.70 -0.96 19.94
CA GLU A 300 12.31 0.31 19.30
C GLU A 300 11.32 1.07 20.18
N ALA A 301 11.52 2.36 20.27
CA ALA A 301 10.51 3.30 20.75
C ALA A 301 10.20 4.32 19.66
N TYR A 302 8.94 4.68 19.51
CA TYR A 302 8.55 5.67 18.50
C TYR A 302 7.37 6.52 18.96
N THR A 303 7.27 7.68 18.35
CA THR A 303 6.13 8.58 18.44
C THR A 303 5.84 9.17 17.08
N GLY A 304 4.58 9.50 16.81
CA GLY A 304 4.21 10.14 15.55
C GLY A 304 2.78 10.65 15.59
N LYS A 305 2.46 11.44 14.58
CA LYS A 305 1.17 12.08 14.41
C LYS A 305 0.75 12.01 12.96
N SER A 306 -0.52 11.74 12.74
CA SER A 306 -1.21 11.88 11.47
C SER A 306 -2.24 12.99 11.58
N SER A 307 -2.34 13.84 10.56
CA SER A 307 -3.41 14.84 10.45
C SER A 307 -3.97 14.84 9.04
N HIS A 308 -5.20 15.29 8.90
CA HIS A 308 -5.77 15.62 7.61
C HIS A 308 -6.46 16.99 7.69
N ASP A 309 -6.33 17.72 6.59
CA ASP A 309 -6.98 19.00 6.38
C ASP A 309 -7.87 18.88 5.14
N VAL A 310 -9.09 19.37 5.23
CA VAL A 310 -10.06 19.42 4.13
C VAL A 310 -10.24 20.89 3.77
N ASP A 311 -9.83 21.30 2.57
CA ASP A 311 -9.82 22.71 2.17
C ASP A 311 -11.20 23.20 1.68
N ASP A 312 -12.02 22.29 1.10
CA ASP A 312 -13.36 22.60 0.62
C ASP A 312 -14.34 21.51 1.08
N GLN A 313 -15.35 21.94 1.81
CA GLN A 313 -16.42 21.06 2.26
C GLN A 313 -17.60 21.27 1.31
N ARG A 314 -17.80 20.32 0.42
CA ARG A 314 -19.01 20.30 -0.41
C ARG A 314 -20.19 19.88 0.46
N ASP A 315 -21.38 20.42 0.19
CA ASP A 315 -22.60 20.33 1.00
C ASP A 315 -22.98 18.89 1.44
N ALA A 316 -22.49 17.86 0.76
CA ALA A 316 -22.73 16.46 1.11
C ALA A 316 -21.74 15.91 2.16
N TYR A 317 -20.72 16.65 2.59
CA TYR A 317 -19.61 16.12 3.35
C TYR A 317 -19.03 17.09 4.39
N GLU A 318 -19.50 17.00 5.61
CA GLU A 318 -18.82 17.59 6.77
C GLU A 318 -17.70 16.67 7.23
N LEU A 319 -16.58 16.64 6.51
CA LEU A 319 -15.33 16.07 7.02
C LEU A 319 -14.58 17.13 7.80
N GLU A 320 -14.68 17.09 9.11
CA GLU A 320 -13.82 17.91 9.95
C GLU A 320 -12.35 17.46 9.80
N GLY A 321 -11.45 18.42 9.63
CA GLY A 321 -10.02 18.20 9.77
C GLY A 321 -9.70 17.59 11.13
N GLY A 322 -8.74 16.69 11.19
CA GLY A 322 -8.44 16.00 12.44
C GLY A 322 -6.99 15.61 12.60
N SER A 323 -6.60 15.33 13.83
CA SER A 323 -5.25 14.85 14.10
C SER A 323 -5.25 13.71 15.12
N ARG A 324 -4.39 12.74 14.89
CA ARG A 324 -4.22 11.55 15.73
C ARG A 324 -2.75 11.30 15.98
N SER A 325 -2.41 10.96 17.21
CA SER A 325 -1.04 10.60 17.55
C SER A 325 -0.96 9.16 18.07
N GLN A 326 0.19 8.57 17.91
CA GLN A 326 0.50 7.27 18.49
C GLN A 326 1.91 7.24 19.04
N GLN A 327 2.10 6.50 20.11
CA GLN A 327 3.36 6.19 20.74
C GLN A 327 3.46 4.69 20.89
N GLY A 328 4.62 4.12 20.62
CA GLY A 328 4.80 2.68 20.67
C GLY A 328 6.16 2.26 21.21
N LEU A 329 6.13 1.09 21.81
CA LEU A 329 7.33 0.34 22.20
C LEU A 329 7.25 -1.02 21.51
N ARG A 330 8.34 -1.41 20.84
CA ARG A 330 8.46 -2.69 20.14
C ARG A 330 9.70 -3.43 20.58
N LEU A 331 9.57 -4.71 20.78
CA LEU A 331 10.68 -5.62 21.08
C LEU A 331 10.59 -6.82 20.12
N GLY A 332 11.68 -7.13 19.46
CA GLY A 332 11.79 -8.28 18.56
C GLY A 332 12.96 -9.16 18.92
N PHE A 333 12.72 -10.44 18.89
CA PHE A 333 13.73 -11.49 19.10
C PHE A 333 13.74 -12.43 17.90
N SER A 334 14.95 -12.79 17.43
CA SER A 334 15.13 -13.79 16.39
C SER A 334 16.42 -14.57 16.64
N ARG A 335 16.32 -15.90 16.68
CA ARG A 335 17.48 -16.79 16.80
C ARG A 335 17.14 -18.19 16.29
N SER A 336 18.01 -18.74 15.43
CA SER A 336 17.95 -20.15 15.00
C SER A 336 16.57 -20.61 14.49
N GLY A 337 15.93 -19.79 13.66
CA GLY A 337 14.60 -20.08 13.09
C GLY A 337 13.42 -19.79 14.03
N LEU A 338 13.68 -19.44 15.29
CA LEU A 338 12.66 -18.92 16.20
C LEU A 338 12.62 -17.40 16.15
N TRP A 339 11.44 -16.83 16.16
CA TRP A 339 11.27 -15.38 16.22
C TRP A 339 10.02 -15.01 17.02
N ALA A 340 10.08 -13.86 17.65
CA ALA A 340 8.96 -13.27 18.37
C ALA A 340 9.04 -11.75 18.30
N ARG A 341 7.90 -11.09 18.22
CA ARG A 341 7.77 -9.63 18.25
C ARG A 341 6.61 -9.24 19.14
N GLY A 342 6.86 -8.37 20.08
CA GLY A 342 5.86 -7.73 20.91
C GLY A 342 5.82 -6.24 20.66
N GLU A 343 4.64 -5.66 20.57
CA GLU A 343 4.46 -4.23 20.39
C GLU A 343 3.30 -3.74 21.26
N TYR A 344 3.55 -2.67 21.99
CA TYR A 344 2.53 -1.92 22.72
C TYR A 344 2.40 -0.54 22.07
N ARG A 345 1.15 -0.14 21.79
CA ARG A 345 0.81 1.19 21.26
C ARG A 345 -0.21 1.87 22.14
N ARG A 346 0.00 3.15 22.34
CA ARG A 346 -0.98 4.07 22.91
C ARG A 346 -1.36 5.08 21.84
N PHE A 347 -2.64 5.34 21.71
CA PHE A 347 -3.18 6.31 20.77
C PHE A 347 -3.80 7.48 21.50
N SER A 348 -3.83 8.64 20.82
CA SER A 348 -4.50 9.84 21.28
C SER A 348 -5.15 10.54 20.08
N GLY A 349 -6.35 11.01 20.27
CA GLY A 349 -7.24 11.55 19.23
C GLY A 349 -8.59 10.86 19.29
N ASP A 350 -9.58 11.46 18.66
CA ASP A 350 -10.94 10.95 18.66
C ASP A 350 -11.06 9.66 17.83
N ASP A 351 -11.94 8.76 18.23
CA ASP A 351 -12.32 7.52 17.53
C ASP A 351 -11.17 6.53 17.24
N LEU A 352 -10.18 6.48 18.11
CA LEU A 352 -9.10 5.54 18.08
C LEU A 352 -9.18 4.53 19.23
N PRO A 353 -8.57 3.34 19.09
CA PRO A 353 -8.34 2.50 20.26
C PRO A 353 -7.48 3.28 21.26
N ALA A 354 -7.80 3.19 22.55
CA ALA A 354 -6.97 3.83 23.57
C ALA A 354 -5.57 3.22 23.61
N ASN A 355 -5.50 1.90 23.48
CA ASN A 355 -4.25 1.17 23.40
C ASN A 355 -4.41 -0.11 22.56
N ARG A 356 -3.27 -0.68 22.14
CA ARG A 356 -3.20 -1.95 21.45
C ARG A 356 -1.91 -2.70 21.80
N ILE A 357 -2.03 -4.01 21.94
CA ILE A 357 -0.90 -4.93 22.08
C ILE A 357 -0.95 -5.86 20.88
N ASP A 358 0.15 -5.96 20.15
CA ASP A 358 0.35 -6.91 19.06
C ASP A 358 1.49 -7.85 19.48
N LEU A 359 1.22 -9.15 19.51
CA LEU A 359 2.23 -10.19 19.74
C LEU A 359 2.24 -11.08 18.51
N THR A 360 3.40 -11.29 17.93
CA THR A 360 3.61 -12.13 16.76
C THR A 360 4.81 -13.00 16.99
N GLY A 361 4.74 -14.27 16.66
CA GLY A 361 5.88 -15.17 16.77
C GLY A 361 5.75 -16.37 15.87
N GLY A 362 6.86 -17.06 15.69
CA GLY A 362 6.88 -18.26 14.88
C GLY A 362 8.16 -19.05 15.01
N ALA A 363 8.13 -20.20 14.37
CA ALA A 363 9.25 -21.09 14.26
C ALA A 363 9.32 -21.64 12.83
N ILE A 364 10.52 -21.69 12.29
CA ILE A 364 10.81 -22.28 10.98
C ILE A 364 11.84 -23.37 11.19
N TRP A 365 11.50 -24.57 10.80
CA TRP A 365 12.39 -25.73 10.80
C TRP A 365 12.77 -26.05 9.37
N GLN A 366 14.02 -25.85 9.07
CA GLN A 366 14.57 -26.12 7.73
C GLN A 366 14.30 -27.56 7.29
N GLY A 367 13.78 -27.77 6.09
CA GLY A 367 13.45 -29.07 5.52
C GLY A 367 12.12 -29.66 6.02
N ILE A 368 11.40 -28.99 6.95
CA ILE A 368 10.12 -29.45 7.50
C ILE A 368 9.00 -28.48 7.20
N GLY A 369 9.19 -27.19 7.53
CA GLY A 369 8.18 -26.17 7.43
C GLY A 369 8.18 -25.22 8.62
N GLY A 370 7.05 -24.65 8.94
CA GLY A 370 6.97 -23.69 10.03
C GLY A 370 5.56 -23.46 10.55
N LEU A 371 5.52 -22.72 11.63
CA LEU A 371 4.29 -22.24 12.23
C LEU A 371 4.44 -20.78 12.67
N SER A 372 3.35 -20.05 12.71
CA SER A 372 3.29 -18.71 13.29
C SER A 372 1.97 -18.47 14.01
N ALA A 373 2.02 -17.59 14.98
CA ALA A 373 0.85 -17.12 15.70
C ALA A 373 0.91 -15.61 15.89
N ASP A 374 -0.22 -14.95 15.67
CA ASP A 374 -0.42 -13.53 15.92
C ASP A 374 -1.54 -13.39 16.96
N LEU A 375 -1.34 -12.52 17.93
CA LEU A 375 -2.34 -12.12 18.91
C LEU A 375 -2.41 -10.58 18.92
N VAL A 376 -3.57 -10.05 18.69
CA VAL A 376 -3.82 -8.60 18.78
C VAL A 376 -4.88 -8.37 19.85
N ARG A 377 -4.62 -7.45 20.76
CA ARG A 377 -5.58 -7.02 21.76
C ARG A 377 -5.64 -5.50 21.80
N GLY A 378 -6.81 -4.94 21.78
CA GLY A 378 -7.04 -3.49 21.79
C GLY A 378 -8.21 -3.11 22.68
N SER A 379 -8.29 -1.82 23.03
CA SER A 379 -9.37 -1.23 23.79
C SER A 379 -9.96 -0.06 22.99
N TRP A 380 -11.25 -0.16 22.65
CA TRP A 380 -11.99 0.84 21.87
C TRP A 380 -13.15 1.37 22.71
N SER A 381 -13.17 2.66 23.04
CA SER A 381 -14.28 3.32 23.76
C SER A 381 -14.88 2.46 24.89
N GLY A 382 -14.03 1.87 25.72
CA GLY A 382 -14.45 0.98 26.80
C GLY A 382 -14.66 -0.49 26.43
N ASN A 383 -14.73 -0.85 25.16
CA ASN A 383 -14.83 -2.23 24.69
C ASN A 383 -13.45 -2.81 24.38
N SER A 384 -13.25 -4.07 24.67
CA SER A 384 -12.00 -4.76 24.32
C SER A 384 -12.17 -5.56 23.05
N THR A 385 -11.20 -5.44 22.13
CA THR A 385 -11.09 -6.28 20.94
C THR A 385 -9.94 -7.23 21.11
N SER A 386 -10.08 -8.47 20.63
CA SER A 386 -9.02 -9.47 20.68
C SER A 386 -9.10 -10.35 19.44
N SER A 387 -8.00 -10.50 18.73
CA SER A 387 -7.94 -11.41 17.59
C SER A 387 -6.71 -12.29 17.64
N THR A 388 -6.86 -13.51 17.16
CA THR A 388 -5.80 -14.49 17.02
C THR A 388 -5.75 -15.01 15.59
N ARG A 389 -4.54 -15.20 15.08
CA ARG A 389 -4.27 -15.88 13.83
C ARG A 389 -3.21 -16.93 14.05
N MET A 390 -3.46 -18.14 13.59
CA MET A 390 -2.48 -19.23 13.59
C MET A 390 -2.27 -19.69 12.16
N ARG A 391 -1.03 -19.96 11.79
CA ARG A 391 -0.64 -20.48 10.48
C ARG A 391 0.34 -21.60 10.64
N ALA A 392 0.21 -22.63 9.81
CA ALA A 392 1.17 -23.73 9.70
C ALA A 392 1.38 -24.06 8.21
N TRP A 393 2.59 -24.41 7.86
CA TRP A 393 2.95 -24.82 6.52
C TRP A 393 4.08 -25.84 6.55
N THR A 394 4.13 -26.71 5.55
CA THR A 394 5.25 -27.61 5.35
C THR A 394 6.13 -27.13 4.21
N GLU A 395 7.41 -27.43 4.26
CA GLU A 395 8.22 -27.45 3.04
C GLU A 395 7.77 -28.60 2.14
N PRO A 396 8.17 -28.62 0.84
CA PRO A 396 7.74 -29.68 -0.07
C PRO A 396 8.14 -31.07 0.42
N LEU A 397 7.18 -31.84 0.89
CA LEU A 397 7.32 -33.24 1.25
C LEU A 397 7.70 -34.01 -0.03
N LEU A 398 8.74 -34.84 0.05
CA LEU A 398 9.33 -35.55 -1.12
C LEU A 398 9.70 -34.60 -2.27
N GLY A 399 9.94 -33.33 -1.99
CA GLY A 399 10.28 -32.30 -2.98
C GLY A 399 9.11 -31.85 -3.87
N VAL A 400 7.86 -32.26 -3.58
CA VAL A 400 6.71 -32.03 -4.47
C VAL A 400 5.50 -31.45 -3.76
N LEU A 401 5.06 -32.02 -2.64
CA LEU A 401 3.79 -31.70 -1.98
C LEU A 401 4.01 -30.87 -0.72
N SER A 402 3.36 -29.72 -0.62
CA SER A 402 3.30 -28.93 0.60
C SER A 402 1.87 -28.87 1.12
N LEU A 403 1.72 -28.88 2.45
CA LEU A 403 0.45 -28.68 3.13
C LEU A 403 0.48 -27.35 3.87
N PHE A 404 -0.64 -26.68 3.94
CA PHE A 404 -0.74 -25.41 4.67
C PHE A 404 -2.14 -25.21 5.26
N GLY A 405 -2.19 -24.41 6.32
CA GLY A 405 -3.46 -24.02 6.91
C GLY A 405 -3.34 -22.77 7.75
N SER A 406 -4.44 -22.05 7.84
CA SER A 406 -4.57 -20.92 8.77
C SER A 406 -5.95 -20.92 9.42
N ARG A 407 -5.98 -20.49 10.67
CA ARG A 407 -7.21 -20.22 11.41
C ARG A 407 -7.10 -18.87 12.07
N GLU A 408 -8.15 -18.07 11.90
CA GLU A 408 -8.28 -16.76 12.48
C GLU A 408 -9.58 -16.67 13.26
N SER A 409 -9.57 -15.97 14.37
CA SER A 409 -10.75 -15.73 15.18
C SER A 409 -10.53 -14.45 15.97
N GLY A 410 -11.52 -13.60 16.02
CA GLY A 410 -11.42 -12.41 16.87
C GLY A 410 -12.49 -11.38 16.64
N THR A 411 -12.45 -10.41 17.51
CA THR A 411 -13.25 -9.22 17.52
C THR A 411 -12.45 -8.07 16.92
N TYR A 412 -12.96 -7.48 15.87
CA TYR A 412 -12.30 -6.39 15.14
C TYR A 412 -13.10 -5.11 15.35
N GLY A 413 -12.43 -4.04 15.76
CA GLY A 413 -13.01 -2.72 15.88
C GLY A 413 -12.62 -1.85 14.69
N SER A 414 -13.53 -1.03 14.24
CA SER A 414 -13.32 -0.06 13.18
C SER A 414 -14.03 1.24 13.47
N ARG A 415 -13.44 2.33 13.02
CA ARG A 415 -14.15 3.59 12.95
C ARG A 415 -15.28 3.49 11.92
N THR A 416 -16.40 4.14 12.22
CA THR A 416 -17.48 4.35 11.24
C THR A 416 -17.57 5.83 10.93
N MET A 417 -18.15 6.17 9.80
CA MET A 417 -18.52 7.55 9.52
C MET A 417 -19.83 7.88 10.24
N PRO A 418 -19.99 9.07 10.81
CA PRO A 418 -21.25 9.49 11.38
C PRO A 418 -22.33 9.57 10.30
N LEU A 419 -23.53 9.13 10.62
CA LEU A 419 -24.72 9.34 9.81
C LEU A 419 -25.11 10.81 9.88
N LEU A 420 -25.32 11.43 8.72
CA LEU A 420 -25.92 12.78 8.67
C LEU A 420 -27.43 12.74 8.91
N ASP A 421 -28.11 11.64 8.50
CA ASP A 421 -29.51 11.39 8.81
C ASP A 421 -29.68 9.91 9.17
N ALA A 422 -30.26 9.64 10.33
CA ALA A 422 -30.55 8.28 10.77
C ALA A 422 -31.71 7.69 9.94
N VAL A 423 -31.38 6.97 8.88
CA VAL A 423 -32.36 6.12 8.23
C VAL A 423 -32.54 4.87 9.08
N LEU A 424 -33.64 4.83 9.81
CA LEU A 424 -34.05 3.66 10.56
C LEU A 424 -34.45 2.56 9.58
N LEU A 425 -33.68 1.48 9.54
CA LEU A 425 -34.14 0.25 8.90
C LEU A 425 -35.25 -0.36 9.79
N PRO A 426 -36.39 -0.76 9.24
CA PRO A 426 -37.37 -1.47 10.02
C PRO A 426 -36.78 -2.76 10.56
N ASP A 427 -36.96 -3.00 11.83
CA ASP A 427 -36.55 -4.24 12.48
C ASP A 427 -37.33 -5.39 11.82
N SER A 428 -36.61 -6.32 11.17
CA SER A 428 -37.16 -7.35 10.32
C SER A 428 -37.94 -8.45 11.08
N THR A 429 -38.16 -8.30 12.37
CA THR A 429 -38.76 -9.36 13.18
C THR A 429 -40.17 -9.10 13.72
N ASP A 430 -40.66 -7.89 13.90
CA ASP A 430 -42.00 -7.74 14.51
C ASP A 430 -42.82 -6.50 14.13
N GLY A 431 -42.48 -5.76 13.08
CA GLY A 431 -43.38 -4.74 12.53
C GLY A 431 -43.68 -3.52 13.43
N GLU A 432 -43.03 -3.38 14.55
CA GLU A 432 -43.07 -2.17 15.35
C GLU A 432 -41.72 -1.47 15.27
N ALA A 433 -41.69 -0.29 14.67
CA ALA A 433 -40.54 0.58 14.66
C ALA A 433 -40.20 0.97 16.10
N ALA A 434 -39.04 0.57 16.59
CA ALA A 434 -38.54 1.07 17.85
C ALA A 434 -38.37 2.59 17.72
N GLU A 435 -39.06 3.37 18.54
CA GLU A 435 -38.85 4.81 18.61
C GLU A 435 -37.37 5.05 19.00
N PRO A 436 -36.62 5.85 18.22
CA PRO A 436 -35.24 6.16 18.55
C PRO A 436 -35.21 6.90 19.89
N PRO A 437 -34.19 6.70 20.73
CA PRO A 437 -34.02 7.47 21.96
C PRO A 437 -33.90 8.95 21.58
N GLU A 438 -34.90 9.75 21.98
CA GLU A 438 -34.83 11.20 21.81
C GLU A 438 -33.69 11.75 22.68
N THR A 439 -32.66 12.29 22.02
CA THR A 439 -31.75 13.23 22.67
C THR A 439 -32.37 14.61 22.63
N GLU A 440 -32.14 15.44 23.64
CA GLU A 440 -32.74 16.78 23.79
C GLU A 440 -32.61 17.70 22.57
N ASP A 441 -31.75 17.36 21.59
CA ASP A 441 -31.51 18.08 20.33
C ASP A 441 -32.01 17.33 19.08
N GLY A 442 -32.73 16.22 19.22
CA GLY A 442 -33.32 15.50 18.06
C GLY A 442 -32.34 14.77 17.14
N VAL A 443 -31.06 14.70 17.49
CA VAL A 443 -30.03 14.00 16.70
C VAL A 443 -29.70 12.66 17.36
N THR A 444 -30.05 11.57 16.70
CA THR A 444 -29.63 10.23 17.15
C THR A 444 -28.15 10.06 16.90
N ALA A 445 -27.35 10.07 17.95
CA ALA A 445 -25.89 9.83 17.82
C ALA A 445 -25.64 8.40 17.35
N VAL A 446 -25.20 8.24 16.12
CA VAL A 446 -24.72 6.95 15.60
C VAL A 446 -23.34 6.68 16.20
N PRO A 447 -23.05 5.44 16.62
CA PRO A 447 -21.74 5.12 17.18
C PRO A 447 -20.63 5.39 16.17
N LEU A 448 -19.63 6.18 16.57
CA LEU A 448 -18.46 6.54 15.76
C LEU A 448 -17.54 5.33 15.48
N PHE A 449 -17.80 4.19 16.07
CA PHE A 449 -17.08 2.98 15.78
C PHE A 449 -17.97 1.74 15.88
N GLY A 450 -17.61 0.71 15.12
CA GLY A 450 -18.27 -0.58 15.10
C GLY A 450 -17.34 -1.69 15.55
N ILE A 451 -17.93 -2.77 16.03
CA ILE A 451 -17.25 -4.01 16.41
C ILE A 451 -17.89 -5.15 15.65
N THR A 452 -17.07 -6.05 15.10
CA THR A 452 -17.52 -7.28 14.45
C THR A 452 -16.73 -8.46 14.96
N ASP A 453 -17.40 -9.57 15.23
CA ASP A 453 -16.76 -10.86 15.48
C ASP A 453 -16.60 -11.62 14.17
N ARG A 454 -15.39 -12.13 13.94
CA ARG A 454 -15.08 -12.85 12.70
C ARG A 454 -14.25 -14.09 13.00
N ARG A 455 -14.61 -15.20 12.35
CA ARG A 455 -13.88 -16.47 12.35
C ARG A 455 -13.61 -16.88 10.92
N ALA A 456 -12.43 -17.42 10.68
CA ALA A 456 -12.07 -17.87 9.34
C ALA A 456 -11.10 -19.04 9.39
N THR A 457 -11.25 -19.96 8.44
CA THR A 457 -10.40 -21.15 8.30
C THR A 457 -10.03 -21.33 6.84
N ARG A 458 -8.75 -21.59 6.58
CA ARG A 458 -8.20 -21.89 5.25
C ARG A 458 -7.31 -23.12 5.38
N LEU A 459 -7.61 -24.17 4.62
CA LEU A 459 -6.83 -25.41 4.59
C LEU A 459 -6.55 -25.78 3.15
N GLY A 460 -5.32 -26.16 2.85
CA GLY A 460 -4.96 -26.44 1.48
C GLY A 460 -3.66 -27.22 1.28
N ALA A 461 -3.37 -27.46 0.03
CA ALA A 461 -2.17 -28.16 -0.43
C ALA A 461 -1.59 -27.46 -1.66
N ALA A 462 -0.31 -27.58 -1.86
CA ALA A 462 0.41 -27.11 -3.02
C ALA A 462 1.30 -28.22 -3.62
N LEU A 463 1.30 -28.30 -4.93
CA LEU A 463 2.11 -29.21 -5.72
C LEU A 463 3.15 -28.41 -6.50
N SER A 464 4.42 -28.74 -6.39
CA SER A 464 5.51 -28.16 -7.18
C SER A 464 6.29 -29.26 -7.87
N TRP A 465 6.29 -29.24 -9.19
CA TRP A 465 6.98 -30.27 -9.97
C TRP A 465 7.47 -29.71 -11.32
N ARG A 466 8.77 -29.80 -11.58
CA ARG A 466 9.39 -29.36 -12.85
C ARG A 466 9.00 -27.94 -13.28
N GLY A 467 8.92 -27.00 -12.34
CA GLY A 467 8.55 -25.61 -12.62
C GLY A 467 7.03 -25.36 -12.68
N VAL A 468 6.21 -26.40 -12.69
CA VAL A 468 4.76 -26.30 -12.50
C VAL A 468 4.47 -26.13 -11.01
N SER A 469 3.66 -25.15 -10.65
CA SER A 469 3.16 -24.97 -9.29
C SER A 469 1.63 -24.88 -9.35
N LEU A 470 0.97 -25.73 -8.58
CA LEU A 470 -0.49 -25.75 -8.43
C LEU A 470 -0.83 -25.74 -6.94
N SER A 471 -1.80 -24.98 -6.56
CA SER A 471 -2.24 -24.90 -5.15
C SER A 471 -3.75 -24.79 -5.08
N GLY A 472 -4.34 -25.40 -4.06
CA GLY A 472 -5.77 -25.32 -3.80
C GLY A 472 -6.05 -25.26 -2.31
N ALA A 473 -7.11 -24.57 -1.93
CA ALA A 473 -7.57 -24.48 -0.56
C ALA A 473 -9.10 -24.42 -0.46
N VAL A 474 -9.63 -24.95 0.62
CA VAL A 474 -10.99 -24.72 1.07
C VAL A 474 -11.01 -23.56 2.06
N LEU A 475 -12.09 -22.78 2.01
CA LEU A 475 -12.27 -21.55 2.73
C LEU A 475 -13.58 -21.57 3.51
N GLU A 476 -13.54 -21.10 4.73
CA GLU A 476 -14.74 -20.84 5.52
C GLU A 476 -14.56 -19.52 6.26
N VAL A 477 -15.54 -18.63 6.15
CA VAL A 477 -15.58 -17.33 6.85
C VAL A 477 -16.94 -17.15 7.48
N GLU A 478 -16.94 -16.72 8.73
CA GLU A 478 -18.13 -16.38 9.51
C GLU A 478 -17.92 -15.01 10.15
N SER A 479 -18.88 -14.13 10.05
CA SER A 479 -18.91 -12.85 10.77
C SER A 479 -20.31 -12.63 11.32
N ASP A 480 -20.43 -11.91 12.43
CA ASP A 480 -21.70 -11.51 13.03
C ASP A 480 -22.27 -10.26 12.35
N SER A 481 -21.39 -9.39 11.88
CA SER A 481 -21.75 -8.13 11.25
C SER A 481 -20.73 -7.70 10.20
N LEU A 482 -21.15 -6.82 9.30
CA LEU A 482 -20.29 -6.17 8.32
C LEU A 482 -20.31 -4.65 8.54
N ILE A 483 -19.13 -4.10 8.77
CA ILE A 483 -18.91 -2.66 8.92
C ILE A 483 -18.65 -2.04 7.55
N PRO A 484 -19.23 -0.87 7.19
CA PRO A 484 -18.91 -0.16 5.95
C PRO A 484 -17.41 0.12 5.79
N LEU A 485 -16.92 0.13 4.55
CA LEU A 485 -15.52 0.48 4.25
C LEU A 485 -15.24 1.96 4.56
N GLY A 486 -16.21 2.84 4.36
CA GLY A 486 -16.08 4.28 4.58
C GLY A 486 -15.53 5.03 3.37
N ILE A 487 -15.53 4.42 2.19
CA ILE A 487 -15.28 5.07 0.90
C ILE A 487 -16.58 5.28 0.13
N GLU A 488 -17.68 4.81 0.66
CA GLU A 488 -19.01 4.95 0.08
C GLU A 488 -19.44 6.44 0.12
N PRO A 489 -20.05 6.96 -0.95
CA PRO A 489 -20.52 8.35 -0.99
C PRO A 489 -21.68 8.60 0.00
N ASP A 490 -22.52 7.59 0.19
CA ASP A 490 -23.59 7.64 1.17
C ASP A 490 -23.07 7.23 2.55
N ARG A 491 -22.94 8.19 3.44
CA ARG A 491 -22.31 8.05 4.76
C ARG A 491 -23.20 7.41 5.80
N GLY A 492 -24.41 7.09 5.44
CA GLY A 492 -25.40 6.56 6.35
C GLY A 492 -25.56 5.05 6.33
N SER A 493 -24.64 4.31 5.73
CA SER A 493 -24.82 2.86 5.61
C SER A 493 -24.75 2.16 6.97
N PRO A 494 -25.84 1.51 7.41
CA PRO A 494 -25.88 0.79 8.68
C PRO A 494 -25.01 -0.44 8.65
N PHE A 495 -24.73 -1.04 9.81
CA PHE A 495 -24.12 -2.37 9.85
C PHE A 495 -25.06 -3.38 9.21
N LEU A 496 -24.52 -4.25 8.37
CA LEU A 496 -25.28 -5.37 7.82
C LEU A 496 -25.09 -6.60 8.70
N ALA A 497 -26.10 -7.45 8.74
CA ALA A 497 -26.00 -8.76 9.34
C ALA A 497 -24.88 -9.55 8.67
N GLY A 498 -24.09 -10.22 9.47
CA GLY A 498 -23.05 -11.13 9.01
C GLY A 498 -23.64 -12.46 8.53
N ALA A 499 -22.76 -13.29 8.00
CA ALA A 499 -23.12 -14.63 7.58
C ALA A 499 -21.92 -15.58 7.66
N LYS A 500 -22.22 -16.86 7.66
CA LYS A 500 -21.23 -17.92 7.42
C LYS A 500 -21.22 -18.23 5.93
N ARG A 501 -20.01 -18.27 5.33
CA ARG A 501 -19.80 -18.53 3.90
C ARG A 501 -18.69 -19.51 3.68
N SER A 502 -18.91 -20.43 2.74
CA SER A 502 -17.95 -21.44 2.31
C SER A 502 -17.51 -21.19 0.88
N GLY A 503 -16.29 -21.58 0.60
CA GLY A 503 -15.74 -21.44 -0.74
C GLY A 503 -14.46 -22.23 -0.93
N TRP A 504 -13.87 -22.07 -2.09
CA TRP A 504 -12.57 -22.65 -2.40
C TRP A 504 -11.77 -21.71 -3.31
N GLU A 505 -10.46 -21.91 -3.31
CA GLU A 505 -9.58 -21.19 -4.20
C GLU A 505 -8.53 -22.10 -4.80
N VAL A 506 -8.13 -21.78 -6.03
CA VAL A 506 -7.02 -22.43 -6.72
C VAL A 506 -6.09 -21.38 -7.31
N TRP A 507 -4.83 -21.73 -7.40
CA TRP A 507 -3.80 -20.93 -8.05
C TRP A 507 -2.84 -21.86 -8.78
N GLY A 508 -2.33 -21.41 -9.91
CA GLY A 508 -1.33 -22.16 -10.64
C GLY A 508 -0.38 -21.28 -11.42
N ARG A 509 0.83 -21.78 -11.59
CA ARG A 509 1.84 -21.27 -12.49
C ARG A 509 2.40 -22.43 -13.30
N ILE A 510 2.38 -22.31 -14.61
CA ILE A 510 2.80 -23.33 -15.55
C ILE A 510 3.83 -22.70 -16.50
N PRO A 511 5.08 -23.20 -16.57
CA PRO A 511 6.01 -22.78 -17.60
C PRO A 511 5.47 -23.21 -18.97
N THR A 512 5.66 -22.39 -19.97
CA THR A 512 5.28 -22.72 -21.34
C THR A 512 6.45 -23.41 -22.07
N PHE A 513 6.24 -23.75 -23.32
CA PHE A 513 7.31 -24.29 -24.18
C PHE A 513 8.40 -23.26 -24.52
N TRP A 514 8.16 -21.96 -24.27
CA TRP A 514 9.18 -20.93 -24.36
C TRP A 514 9.83 -20.71 -23.01
N GLU A 515 11.14 -20.81 -22.97
CA GLU A 515 11.92 -20.44 -21.82
C GLU A 515 11.58 -19.00 -21.40
N HIS A 516 11.50 -18.74 -20.11
CA HIS A 516 11.15 -17.42 -19.52
C HIS A 516 9.69 -16.98 -19.66
N LEU A 517 8.82 -17.76 -20.33
CA LEU A 517 7.39 -17.48 -20.43
C LEU A 517 6.60 -18.44 -19.54
N SER A 518 5.74 -17.90 -18.68
CA SER A 518 4.86 -18.68 -17.82
C SER A 518 3.41 -18.21 -17.93
N LEU A 519 2.48 -19.16 -17.76
CA LEU A 519 1.06 -18.91 -17.56
C LEU A 519 0.77 -18.94 -16.06
N GLU A 520 0.16 -17.89 -15.54
CA GLU A 520 -0.30 -17.82 -14.16
C GLU A 520 -1.81 -17.66 -14.14
N GLY A 521 -2.47 -18.28 -13.15
CA GLY A 521 -3.90 -18.14 -12.99
C GLY A 521 -4.35 -18.37 -11.56
N SER A 522 -5.49 -17.78 -11.21
CA SER A 522 -6.17 -18.04 -9.95
C SER A 522 -7.68 -17.92 -10.14
N LEU A 523 -8.42 -18.69 -9.36
CA LEU A 523 -9.86 -18.65 -9.25
C LEU A 523 -10.23 -18.83 -7.77
N GLN A 524 -11.13 -18.00 -7.30
CA GLN A 524 -11.79 -18.15 -6.00
C GLN A 524 -13.29 -18.20 -6.25
N GLN A 525 -13.96 -19.16 -5.64
CA GLN A 525 -15.40 -19.41 -5.77
C GLN A 525 -16.03 -19.45 -4.40
N TRP A 526 -17.17 -18.79 -4.26
CA TRP A 526 -17.99 -18.80 -3.05
C TRP A 526 -19.36 -19.37 -3.34
N GLU A 527 -19.89 -20.17 -2.43
CA GLU A 527 -21.22 -20.76 -2.54
C GLU A 527 -22.31 -19.70 -2.32
N GLU A 528 -22.06 -18.78 -1.39
CA GLU A 528 -22.98 -17.70 -1.05
C GLU A 528 -22.25 -16.35 -1.19
N PRO A 529 -22.51 -15.58 -2.27
CA PRO A 529 -21.98 -14.24 -2.41
C PRO A 529 -22.58 -13.28 -1.36
N GLY A 530 -21.92 -12.14 -1.19
CA GLY A 530 -22.39 -11.11 -0.24
C GLY A 530 -21.70 -9.78 -0.48
N PRO A 531 -21.91 -8.80 0.39
CA PRO A 531 -21.25 -7.52 0.24
C PRO A 531 -19.73 -7.68 0.22
N TYR A 532 -19.09 -7.06 -0.78
CA TYR A 532 -17.64 -7.16 -1.05
C TYR A 532 -17.14 -8.60 -1.25
N LEU A 533 -18.04 -9.54 -1.55
CA LEU A 533 -17.73 -10.94 -1.78
C LEU A 533 -18.54 -11.47 -2.97
N PRO A 534 -18.02 -11.32 -4.20
CA PRO A 534 -18.68 -11.88 -5.38
C PRO A 534 -18.59 -13.41 -5.36
N GLU A 535 -19.48 -14.06 -6.11
CA GLU A 535 -19.46 -15.51 -6.29
C GLU A 535 -18.12 -16.00 -6.83
N GLN A 536 -17.56 -15.29 -7.81
CA GLN A 536 -16.30 -15.64 -8.45
C GLN A 536 -15.33 -14.45 -8.50
N ILE A 537 -14.06 -14.73 -8.20
CA ILE A 537 -12.93 -13.81 -8.42
C ILE A 537 -11.89 -14.58 -9.21
N TYR A 538 -11.51 -14.09 -10.37
CA TYR A 538 -10.54 -14.77 -11.21
C TYR A 538 -9.47 -13.85 -11.77
N ARG A 539 -8.36 -14.48 -12.13
CA ARG A 539 -7.22 -13.83 -12.70
C ARG A 539 -6.44 -14.80 -13.59
N GLY A 540 -5.90 -14.30 -14.67
CA GLY A 540 -5.00 -15.03 -15.53
C GLY A 540 -3.97 -14.09 -16.14
N ALA A 541 -2.73 -14.55 -16.35
CA ALA A 541 -1.70 -13.76 -16.99
C ALA A 541 -0.68 -14.63 -17.70
N LEU A 542 -0.23 -14.18 -18.86
CA LEU A 542 1.03 -14.58 -19.48
C LEU A 542 2.11 -13.64 -18.99
N VAL A 543 3.18 -14.18 -18.44
CA VAL A 543 4.29 -13.44 -17.86
C VAL A 543 5.59 -13.88 -18.50
N PHE A 544 6.31 -12.93 -19.04
CA PHE A 544 7.63 -13.14 -19.61
C PHE A 544 8.65 -12.27 -18.88
N HIS A 545 9.78 -12.87 -18.53
CA HIS A 545 10.89 -12.17 -17.92
C HIS A 545 12.21 -12.78 -18.39
N LYS A 546 13.07 -11.96 -18.97
CA LYS A 546 14.39 -12.38 -19.42
C LYS A 546 15.42 -11.27 -19.29
N THR A 547 16.58 -11.64 -18.74
CA THR A 547 17.82 -10.87 -18.82
C THR A 547 18.65 -11.40 -19.98
N TYR A 548 19.02 -10.54 -20.92
CA TYR A 548 19.62 -10.94 -22.19
C TYR A 548 21.14 -10.91 -22.20
N LEU A 549 21.77 -10.06 -21.42
CA LEU A 549 23.22 -9.92 -21.38
C LEU A 549 23.76 -10.53 -20.08
N GLU A 550 24.94 -11.15 -20.14
CA GLU A 550 25.63 -11.68 -18.94
C GLU A 550 25.88 -10.59 -17.89
N THR A 551 26.09 -9.36 -18.34
CA THR A 551 26.21 -8.18 -17.47
C THR A 551 24.91 -7.77 -16.78
N GLY A 552 23.76 -8.35 -17.17
CA GLY A 552 22.45 -7.95 -16.66
C GLY A 552 21.95 -6.59 -17.17
N ASN A 553 22.65 -5.96 -18.10
CA ASN A 553 22.37 -4.59 -18.54
C ASN A 553 21.16 -4.45 -19.48
N PHE A 554 20.62 -5.55 -19.98
CA PHE A 554 19.39 -5.53 -20.78
C PHE A 554 18.41 -6.56 -20.23
N GLU A 555 17.21 -6.10 -19.84
CA GLU A 555 16.19 -6.91 -19.23
C GLU A 555 14.81 -6.52 -19.77
N LEU A 556 14.01 -7.53 -20.07
CA LEU A 556 12.65 -7.37 -20.59
C LEU A 556 11.65 -8.10 -19.71
N TRP A 557 10.66 -7.37 -19.24
CA TRP A 557 9.42 -7.90 -18.66
C TRP A 557 8.25 -7.57 -19.56
N TRP A 558 7.38 -8.51 -19.77
CA TRP A 558 6.05 -8.19 -20.24
C TRP A 558 5.02 -9.11 -19.57
N LYS A 559 3.84 -8.57 -19.40
CA LYS A 559 2.70 -9.24 -18.80
C LYS A 559 1.44 -8.88 -19.57
N LEU A 560 0.70 -9.90 -20.00
CA LEU A 560 -0.62 -9.76 -20.57
C LEU A 560 -1.59 -10.50 -19.67
N GLY A 561 -2.55 -9.80 -19.10
CA GLY A 561 -3.40 -10.38 -18.07
C GLY A 561 -4.87 -10.02 -18.21
N VAL A 562 -5.69 -10.80 -17.52
CA VAL A 562 -7.10 -10.54 -17.27
C VAL A 562 -7.37 -10.71 -15.77
N ARG A 563 -8.19 -9.84 -15.23
CA ARG A 563 -8.72 -9.95 -13.86
C ARG A 563 -10.18 -9.58 -13.86
N GLY A 564 -10.97 -10.25 -13.03
CA GLY A 564 -12.39 -9.98 -12.97
C GLY A 564 -13.10 -10.65 -11.81
N ASN A 565 -14.34 -10.26 -11.63
CA ASN A 565 -15.25 -10.87 -10.68
C ASN A 565 -16.70 -10.86 -11.20
N SER A 566 -17.50 -11.78 -10.71
CA SER A 566 -18.96 -11.77 -10.90
C SER A 566 -19.58 -10.52 -10.27
N PRO A 567 -20.83 -10.19 -10.56
CA PRO A 567 -21.55 -9.10 -9.89
C PRO A 567 -21.45 -9.22 -8.38
N MET A 568 -21.39 -8.08 -7.69
CA MET A 568 -21.11 -8.02 -6.27
C MET A 568 -21.92 -6.89 -5.63
N SER A 569 -22.64 -7.17 -4.55
CA SER A 569 -23.25 -6.13 -3.75
C SER A 569 -22.18 -5.37 -2.95
N VAL A 570 -22.44 -4.11 -2.67
CA VAL A 570 -21.62 -3.25 -1.82
C VAL A 570 -22.49 -2.61 -0.77
N HIS A 571 -21.88 -2.04 0.25
CA HIS A 571 -22.58 -1.45 1.39
C HIS A 571 -23.06 -0.01 1.09
N ILE A 572 -23.83 0.14 0.04
CA ILE A 572 -24.51 1.37 -0.37
C ILE A 572 -25.97 1.00 -0.57
N LEU A 573 -26.88 1.80 -0.01
CA LEU A 573 -28.32 1.61 -0.20
C LEU A 573 -28.73 2.24 -1.53
N ALA A 574 -29.39 1.45 -2.39
CA ALA A 574 -30.00 1.94 -3.61
C ALA A 574 -31.24 2.80 -3.31
N GLU A 575 -31.80 3.39 -4.36
CA GLU A 575 -33.12 4.03 -4.26
C GLU A 575 -34.18 3.03 -3.81
N GLU A 576 -35.23 3.53 -3.15
CA GLU A 576 -36.38 2.70 -2.75
C GLU A 576 -37.00 2.04 -3.97
N ASP A 577 -37.27 0.74 -3.86
CA ASP A 577 -38.05 -0.01 -4.85
C ASP A 577 -39.53 0.24 -4.71
N GLU A 578 -40.35 -0.40 -5.58
CA GLU A 578 -41.80 -0.25 -5.58
C GLU A 578 -42.46 -0.77 -4.28
N ASP A 579 -41.76 -1.60 -3.51
CA ASP A 579 -42.20 -2.15 -2.22
C ASP A 579 -41.75 -1.32 -1.02
N GLY A 580 -41.03 -0.19 -1.24
CA GLY A 580 -40.49 0.67 -0.20
C GLY A 580 -39.23 0.14 0.45
N LEU A 581 -38.59 -0.87 -0.16
CA LEU A 581 -37.32 -1.43 0.32
C LEU A 581 -36.13 -0.75 -0.37
N ARG A 582 -35.06 -0.57 0.34
CA ARG A 582 -33.79 -0.05 -0.18
C ARG A 582 -32.78 -1.20 -0.29
N PRO A 583 -32.66 -1.87 -1.46
CA PRO A 583 -31.68 -2.93 -1.65
C PRO A 583 -30.25 -2.38 -1.65
N LEU A 584 -29.28 -3.26 -1.53
CA LEU A 584 -27.88 -2.88 -1.69
C LEU A 584 -27.55 -2.64 -3.17
N GLU A 585 -26.77 -1.59 -3.41
CA GLU A 585 -26.19 -1.32 -4.72
C GLU A 585 -25.31 -2.49 -5.20
N THR A 586 -25.29 -2.70 -6.50
CA THR A 586 -24.55 -3.81 -7.12
C THR A 586 -23.52 -3.29 -8.11
N VAL A 587 -22.26 -3.66 -7.90
CA VAL A 587 -21.22 -3.55 -8.92
C VAL A 587 -21.48 -4.63 -9.96
N PRO A 588 -21.65 -4.28 -11.24
CA PRO A 588 -21.88 -5.27 -12.30
C PRO A 588 -20.65 -6.14 -12.53
N PHE A 589 -20.78 -7.14 -13.40
CA PHE A 589 -19.67 -8.00 -13.80
C PHE A 589 -18.46 -7.19 -14.25
N TYR A 590 -17.37 -7.33 -13.51
CA TYR A 590 -16.10 -6.65 -13.76
C TYR A 590 -15.12 -7.57 -14.48
N GLN A 591 -14.52 -7.09 -15.57
CA GLN A 591 -13.44 -7.78 -16.25
C GLN A 591 -12.53 -6.77 -16.93
N ASN A 592 -11.31 -6.69 -16.45
CA ASN A 592 -10.27 -5.82 -17.02
C ASN A 592 -9.16 -6.67 -17.66
N TRP A 593 -8.92 -6.44 -18.95
CA TRP A 593 -7.77 -6.96 -19.67
C TRP A 593 -6.69 -5.90 -19.68
N TYR A 594 -5.51 -6.25 -19.22
CA TYR A 594 -4.42 -5.32 -19.06
C TYR A 594 -3.11 -5.85 -19.64
N GLY A 595 -2.23 -4.94 -20.04
CA GLY A 595 -0.89 -5.23 -20.52
C GLY A 595 0.13 -4.34 -19.83
N ARG A 596 1.31 -4.87 -19.59
CA ARG A 596 2.46 -4.15 -19.05
C ARG A 596 3.70 -4.60 -19.81
N ILE A 597 4.52 -3.65 -20.24
CA ILE A 597 5.85 -3.91 -20.82
C ILE A 597 6.84 -3.01 -20.09
N GLN A 598 7.96 -3.58 -19.74
CA GLN A 598 9.07 -2.84 -19.16
C GLN A 598 10.38 -3.34 -19.78
N ILE A 599 11.19 -2.41 -20.21
CA ILE A 599 12.52 -2.65 -20.77
C ILE A 599 13.52 -1.90 -19.90
N ARG A 600 14.49 -2.60 -19.34
CA ARG A 600 15.61 -1.99 -18.62
C ARG A 600 16.86 -2.06 -19.50
N ILE A 601 17.49 -0.91 -19.68
CA ILE A 601 18.78 -0.76 -20.36
C ILE A 601 19.70 -0.05 -19.36
N VAL A 602 20.63 -0.81 -18.78
CA VAL A 602 21.53 -0.34 -17.73
C VAL A 602 20.72 0.25 -16.55
N THR A 603 20.65 1.56 -16.43
CA THR A 603 19.96 2.30 -15.36
C THR A 603 18.65 2.93 -15.81
N VAL A 604 18.33 2.89 -17.09
CA VAL A 604 17.11 3.44 -17.65
C VAL A 604 16.07 2.33 -17.85
N GLN A 605 14.86 2.57 -17.41
CA GLN A 605 13.72 1.67 -17.62
C GLN A 605 12.64 2.42 -18.42
N ILE A 606 12.22 1.85 -19.52
CA ILE A 606 11.08 2.31 -20.30
C ILE A 606 9.90 1.42 -19.93
N PHE A 607 8.78 2.02 -19.62
CA PHE A 607 7.57 1.27 -19.29
C PHE A 607 6.38 1.71 -20.13
N ILE A 608 5.50 0.76 -20.42
CA ILE A 608 4.23 0.98 -21.12
C ILE A 608 3.17 0.14 -20.40
N GLY A 609 2.04 0.74 -20.10
CA GLY A 609 0.90 0.07 -19.49
C GLY A 609 -0.39 0.32 -20.26
N TRP A 610 -1.24 -0.69 -20.29
CA TRP A 610 -2.60 -0.62 -20.85
C TRP A 610 -3.59 -1.21 -19.87
N ASP A 611 -4.71 -0.56 -19.65
CA ASP A 611 -5.87 -1.10 -18.98
C ASP A 611 -7.08 -1.11 -19.94
N ASN A 612 -7.93 -2.10 -19.78
CA ASN A 612 -9.14 -2.30 -20.58
C ASN A 612 -8.89 -2.23 -22.10
N PHE A 613 -7.80 -2.88 -22.56
CA PHE A 613 -7.40 -2.77 -23.97
C PHE A 613 -8.41 -3.44 -24.94
N ILE A 614 -9.31 -4.30 -24.45
CA ILE A 614 -10.42 -4.85 -25.25
C ILE A 614 -11.61 -3.87 -25.34
N ARG A 615 -11.48 -2.67 -24.76
CA ARG A 615 -12.46 -1.57 -24.83
C ARG A 615 -13.83 -1.93 -24.30
N ARG A 616 -13.89 -2.62 -23.18
CA ARG A 616 -15.15 -2.94 -22.54
C ARG A 616 -15.81 -1.65 -22.03
N ARG A 617 -17.03 -1.41 -22.46
CA ARG A 617 -17.84 -0.27 -22.01
C ARG A 617 -18.47 -0.60 -20.64
N ASN A 618 -18.79 0.44 -19.89
CA ASN A 618 -19.43 0.33 -18.56
C ASN A 618 -18.66 -0.56 -17.57
N LEU A 619 -17.33 -0.57 -17.66
CA LEU A 619 -16.50 -1.24 -16.69
C LEU A 619 -16.55 -0.45 -15.37
N GLN A 620 -16.97 -1.10 -14.29
CA GLN A 620 -17.10 -0.50 -12.96
C GLN A 620 -16.50 -1.44 -11.92
N ASN A 621 -15.80 -0.90 -10.96
CA ASN A 621 -15.39 -1.58 -9.73
C ASN A 621 -15.92 -0.88 -8.47
N PHE A 622 -16.78 0.11 -8.67
CA PHE A 622 -17.52 0.84 -7.67
C PHE A 622 -18.87 1.28 -8.29
N PRO A 623 -19.99 1.28 -7.56
CA PRO A 623 -21.30 1.63 -8.08
C PRO A 623 -21.32 3.03 -8.71
N GLY A 624 -21.96 3.13 -9.87
CA GLY A 624 -22.15 4.40 -10.57
C GLY A 624 -20.86 5.02 -11.15
N ARG A 625 -19.69 4.40 -10.96
CA ARG A 625 -18.39 4.92 -11.42
C ARG A 625 -17.83 4.09 -12.57
N VAL A 626 -17.98 4.62 -13.78
CA VAL A 626 -17.48 3.97 -14.99
C VAL A 626 -16.00 4.28 -15.16
N LEU A 627 -15.19 3.23 -15.21
CA LEU A 627 -13.77 3.32 -15.48
C LEU A 627 -13.51 3.66 -16.97
N PRO A 628 -12.34 4.20 -17.32
CA PRO A 628 -11.99 4.52 -18.70
C PRO A 628 -12.14 3.32 -19.65
N ILE A 629 -12.68 3.56 -20.84
CA ILE A 629 -12.86 2.52 -21.87
C ILE A 629 -11.51 1.90 -22.25
N THR A 630 -10.48 2.73 -22.39
CA THR A 630 -9.09 2.28 -22.57
C THR A 630 -8.20 3.32 -21.92
N ARG A 631 -7.17 2.87 -21.26
CA ARG A 631 -6.16 3.73 -20.68
C ARG A 631 -4.80 3.20 -21.05
N THR A 632 -4.02 4.01 -21.70
CA THR A 632 -2.61 3.74 -22.00
C THR A 632 -1.76 4.78 -21.29
N TRP A 633 -0.67 4.35 -20.71
CA TRP A 633 0.36 5.25 -20.20
C TRP A 633 1.74 4.69 -20.50
N TYR A 634 2.69 5.57 -20.67
CA TYR A 634 4.08 5.20 -20.93
C TYR A 634 5.01 6.25 -20.33
N GLY A 635 6.23 5.82 -20.10
CA GLY A 635 7.22 6.72 -19.52
C GLY A 635 8.59 6.06 -19.40
N LEU A 636 9.45 6.79 -18.74
CA LEU A 636 10.78 6.34 -18.42
C LEU A 636 11.05 6.51 -16.92
N ARG A 637 11.93 5.68 -16.43
CA ARG A 637 12.44 5.69 -15.07
C ARG A 637 13.95 5.61 -15.16
N TRP A 638 14.61 6.53 -14.54
CA TRP A 638 16.07 6.63 -14.58
C TRP A 638 16.64 6.62 -13.17
N THR A 639 17.47 5.62 -12.90
CA THR A 639 18.22 5.48 -11.65
C THR A 639 19.64 5.97 -11.89
N MET A 640 20.10 6.89 -11.05
CA MET A 640 21.42 7.48 -11.12
C MET A 640 22.11 7.29 -9.76
N TRP A 641 23.37 6.88 -9.80
CA TRP A 641 24.28 6.85 -8.67
C TRP A 641 25.30 7.97 -8.87
N ASN A 642 25.35 8.93 -7.96
CA ASN A 642 26.16 10.15 -8.07
C ASN A 642 27.44 10.06 -7.24
#